data_8aa898a390d0db2bc249b9c643883c70
#
_entry.id   8aa898a390d0db2bc249b9c643883c70
#
_cell.length_a   1.000
_cell.length_b   1.000
_cell.length_c   1.000
_cell.angle_alpha   90.00
_cell.angle_beta   90.00
_cell.angle_gamma   90.00
#
_symmetry.space_group_name_H-M   'P 1'
#
loop_
_entity.id
_entity.type
_entity.pdbx_description
1 polymer ?
#
loop_
_entity_poly.entity_id
_entity_poly.type
_entity_poly.pdbx_seq_one_letter_code
_entity_poly.pdbx_strand_id
1 'polypeptide(L)'
;MRVTVQNLIGRLAVPILLAVVIGSIFAVPRAVSALQLQGQPAPATAQESSGGEVNLIVPDLSQVEFRGFNGRSLLMGGLAVCALGLLFGLMTFTGLKNLPVHKSMLEVSELIYETCKTYLITQGKFILILEVFIGVIMVFYFGVLERLEPIRVVIILLFSLVGIAGSYGVAWFGIRVNTFANSRAAFASLRGKPFPLYAIPLRSGMSIGMLLISVELLLMLSILLFIPGSLAGACFIGFAIGESLGAAALRIAGGIFTKIADIGSDLMKIVFNIKEDDARNPGVIADCTGDNAGDSVGPSADGFETYGVTGVALISFIVLAVTDIRMQVQLLVWIFAMRIFMIVASGLSYFINESVAKGRYGTVDKMNFEAPLTSLVWLTSIISVAITYVVSYWLIPDLGDGTLWWKLSSVITCGTLAGAIIPELVKVFTSTSSGHVKEVVASSREGGASLNILSGFVAGNFSAYWLGLAMVFLMSIGYLFSRSFGLGSLMLAPQVFAFGLVAFGFLGMGPVTIAVDSYGPVTDNAQSVFELSVIENIPGIKEQLKRDYGFDVRFDHAKDLLEENDGAGNTFKATAKPVLIGTAVVGATTMIFSIIFSLTAGLTENVEKLSLLHPPFFLGLVTGGAVIYWFTGASAQAVTTGAYRAVEFIKANIRLDSAEKASVADSKKVVEICTQYAQRGMFNIFLTVFFSTLAFAFLEAYFFIGYLISIALFGLYQAIFMANAGGAWDNAKKIVEVELKAKGTPLHAATVVGDTVGDPFKDTSSVAMNPIIKFTTLFGLLAVSLAVRLQVEQGPLVSRGLAAVFFGLSMIFVWRSFYGMRIGSGRV
;
A
#
# COMPACT_ATOMS: atom_id res chain seq x y z
N MET A 1 -20.24 30.08 1.73
CA MET A 1 -20.75 28.96 0.91
C MET A 1 -19.72 27.91 0.57
N ARG A 2 -18.47 28.21 0.15
CA ARG A 2 -17.40 27.20 -0.06
C ARG A 2 -17.00 26.44 1.22
N VAL A 3 -16.86 27.11 2.35
CA VAL A 3 -16.49 26.49 3.65
C VAL A 3 -17.56 25.51 4.16
N THR A 4 -18.84 25.76 3.89
CA THR A 4 -19.95 24.90 4.31
C THR A 4 -19.99 23.60 3.52
N VAL A 5 -19.67 23.62 2.23
CA VAL A 5 -19.62 22.42 1.37
C VAL A 5 -18.41 21.56 1.71
N GLN A 6 -17.25 22.15 2.01
CA GLN A 6 -16.04 21.40 2.41
C GLN A 6 -16.22 20.72 3.76
N ASN A 7 -16.86 21.35 4.73
CA ASN A 7 -17.19 20.74 6.02
C ASN A 7 -18.23 19.61 5.88
N LEU A 8 -19.14 19.74 4.92
CA LEU A 8 -20.14 18.72 4.63
C LEU A 8 -19.49 17.46 4.02
N ILE A 9 -18.57 17.63 3.07
CA ILE A 9 -17.83 16.51 2.43
C ILE A 9 -16.98 15.75 3.46
N GLY A 10 -16.26 16.45 4.35
CA GLY A 10 -15.45 15.81 5.39
C GLY A 10 -16.26 15.07 6.45
N ARG A 11 -17.51 15.51 6.73
CA ARG A 11 -18.44 14.80 7.62
C ARG A 11 -19.20 13.67 6.92
N LEU A 12 -19.27 13.69 5.59
CA LEU A 12 -20.01 12.75 4.77
C LEU A 12 -19.11 11.67 4.13
N ALA A 13 -17.77 11.78 4.22
CA ALA A 13 -16.88 10.81 3.59
C ALA A 13 -17.14 9.37 4.07
N VAL A 14 -17.28 9.15 5.38
CA VAL A 14 -17.62 7.83 5.95
C VAL A 14 -19.08 7.44 5.65
N PRO A 15 -20.09 8.33 5.83
CA PRO A 15 -21.46 8.04 5.42
C PRO A 15 -21.62 7.83 3.91
N ILE A 16 -20.87 8.55 3.07
CA ILE A 16 -20.88 8.36 1.61
C ILE A 16 -20.25 7.01 1.25
N LEU A 17 -19.12 6.64 1.85
CA LEU A 17 -18.50 5.32 1.66
C LEU A 17 -19.47 4.21 2.07
N LEU A 18 -20.09 4.34 3.24
CA LEU A 18 -21.13 3.41 3.72
C LEU A 18 -22.37 3.43 2.81
N ALA A 19 -22.82 4.57 2.33
CA ALA A 19 -23.96 4.70 1.43
C ALA A 19 -23.65 4.12 0.04
N VAL A 20 -22.42 4.29 -0.47
CA VAL A 20 -21.96 3.67 -1.72
C VAL A 20 -21.86 2.15 -1.54
N VAL A 21 -21.32 1.67 -0.44
CA VAL A 21 -21.24 0.23 -0.10
C VAL A 21 -22.65 -0.35 0.08
N ILE A 22 -23.50 0.28 0.86
CA ILE A 22 -24.90 -0.16 1.08
C ILE A 22 -25.72 0.00 -0.20
N GLY A 23 -25.54 1.09 -0.94
CA GLY A 23 -26.21 1.34 -2.21
C GLY A 23 -25.83 0.31 -3.27
N SER A 24 -24.55 -0.08 -3.37
CA SER A 24 -24.10 -1.16 -4.26
C SER A 24 -24.67 -2.53 -3.85
N ILE A 25 -24.81 -2.80 -2.55
CA ILE A 25 -25.43 -4.04 -2.03
C ILE A 25 -26.92 -4.13 -2.39
N PHE A 26 -27.66 -3.02 -2.37
CA PHE A 26 -29.13 -3.03 -2.54
C PHE A 26 -29.62 -2.59 -3.93
N ALA A 27 -28.88 -1.75 -4.64
CA ALA A 27 -29.27 -1.25 -5.96
C ALA A 27 -28.91 -2.23 -7.08
N VAL A 28 -27.74 -2.86 -7.01
CA VAL A 28 -27.29 -3.81 -8.03
C VAL A 28 -28.16 -5.07 -8.11
N PRO A 29 -28.56 -5.73 -7.00
CA PRO A 29 -29.46 -6.89 -7.08
C PRO A 29 -30.83 -6.57 -7.74
N ARG A 30 -31.36 -5.37 -7.54
CA ARG A 30 -32.63 -4.96 -8.16
C ARG A 30 -32.50 -4.71 -9.67
N ALA A 31 -31.40 -4.09 -10.10
CA ALA A 31 -31.10 -3.90 -11.52
C ALA A 31 -30.83 -5.25 -12.22
N VAL A 32 -30.16 -6.18 -11.54
CA VAL A 32 -29.85 -7.53 -12.04
C VAL A 32 -31.10 -8.42 -12.07
N SER A 33 -31.99 -8.34 -11.09
CA SER A 33 -33.28 -9.10 -11.11
C SER A 33 -34.18 -8.66 -12.27
N ALA A 34 -34.11 -7.38 -12.66
CA ALA A 34 -34.84 -6.90 -13.85
C ALA A 34 -34.26 -7.44 -15.17
N LEU A 35 -32.96 -7.77 -15.20
CA LEU A 35 -32.28 -8.39 -16.35
C LEU A 35 -32.51 -9.91 -16.45
N GLN A 36 -32.71 -10.61 -15.33
CA GLN A 36 -32.97 -12.06 -15.31
C GLN A 36 -34.36 -12.44 -15.88
N LEU A 37 -35.28 -11.49 -15.97
CA LEU A 37 -36.61 -11.71 -16.52
C LEU A 37 -36.67 -11.73 -18.07
N GLN A 38 -35.56 -11.47 -18.76
CA GLN A 38 -35.51 -11.38 -20.24
C GLN A 38 -34.67 -12.45 -20.97
N GLY A 39 -34.04 -13.40 -20.28
CA GLY A 39 -33.19 -14.39 -20.96
C GLY A 39 -33.18 -15.77 -20.33
N GLN A 40 -33.87 -16.73 -20.88
CA GLN A 40 -33.59 -18.14 -20.66
C GLN A 40 -32.27 -18.52 -21.36
N PRO A 41 -31.33 -19.20 -20.69
CA PRO A 41 -30.10 -19.65 -21.33
C PRO A 41 -30.39 -20.84 -22.29
N ALA A 42 -29.86 -20.74 -23.50
CA ALA A 42 -29.75 -21.87 -24.41
C ALA A 42 -28.77 -22.90 -23.84
N PRO A 43 -28.89 -24.21 -24.11
CA PRO A 43 -28.01 -25.24 -23.57
C PRO A 43 -26.59 -25.03 -24.05
N ALA A 44 -25.63 -25.13 -23.10
CA ALA A 44 -24.23 -24.95 -23.34
C ALA A 44 -23.69 -26.03 -24.28
N THR A 45 -23.49 -25.69 -25.53
CA THR A 45 -22.51 -26.36 -26.39
C THR A 45 -21.13 -25.82 -26.05
N ALA A 46 -20.15 -26.69 -26.02
CA ALA A 46 -18.74 -26.35 -25.78
C ALA A 46 -18.33 -25.17 -26.68
N GLN A 47 -18.23 -23.99 -26.09
CA GLN A 47 -17.88 -22.77 -26.77
C GLN A 47 -16.36 -22.66 -26.78
N GLU A 48 -15.78 -22.60 -27.96
CA GLU A 48 -14.37 -22.27 -28.16
C GLU A 48 -13.99 -21.04 -27.31
N SER A 49 -13.05 -21.24 -26.37
CA SER A 49 -12.55 -20.21 -25.48
C SER A 49 -11.60 -19.26 -26.22
N SER A 50 -12.14 -18.39 -27.05
CA SER A 50 -11.39 -17.29 -27.70
C SER A 50 -11.49 -15.96 -26.95
N GLY A 51 -11.90 -15.97 -25.67
CA GLY A 51 -12.00 -14.79 -24.85
C GLY A 51 -11.08 -14.89 -23.65
N GLY A 52 -10.14 -13.92 -23.50
CA GLY A 52 -9.20 -13.87 -22.38
C GLY A 52 -9.86 -13.76 -21.01
N GLU A 53 -9.05 -13.63 -19.95
CA GLU A 53 -9.45 -13.55 -18.53
C GLU A 53 -10.60 -12.58 -18.22
N VAL A 54 -10.86 -11.63 -19.10
CA VAL A 54 -11.94 -10.64 -18.98
C VAL A 54 -13.34 -11.29 -19.09
N ASN A 55 -13.41 -12.52 -19.63
CA ASN A 55 -14.65 -13.31 -19.77
C ASN A 55 -14.74 -14.42 -18.70
N LEU A 56 -14.10 -14.26 -17.55
CA LEU A 56 -14.16 -15.20 -16.42
C LEU A 56 -15.61 -15.40 -15.96
N ILE A 57 -16.09 -16.64 -16.03
CA ILE A 57 -17.40 -17.02 -15.50
C ILE A 57 -17.20 -17.63 -14.12
N VAL A 58 -17.59 -16.90 -13.08
CA VAL A 58 -17.55 -17.39 -11.70
C VAL A 58 -18.64 -18.44 -11.51
N PRO A 59 -18.30 -19.66 -10.99
CA PRO A 59 -19.28 -20.73 -10.80
C PRO A 59 -20.30 -20.40 -9.71
N ASP A 60 -21.47 -21.03 -9.76
CA ASP A 60 -22.48 -20.91 -8.69
C ASP A 60 -21.98 -21.61 -7.43
N LEU A 61 -21.78 -20.84 -6.38
CA LEU A 61 -21.26 -21.30 -5.08
C LEU A 61 -22.25 -22.17 -4.31
N SER A 62 -23.51 -22.23 -4.71
CA SER A 62 -24.52 -23.06 -4.07
C SER A 62 -24.43 -24.56 -4.43
N GLN A 63 -23.62 -24.90 -5.46
CA GLN A 63 -23.47 -26.26 -5.95
C GLN A 63 -22.70 -27.19 -5.03
N VAL A 64 -21.97 -26.67 -4.05
CA VAL A 64 -21.18 -27.46 -3.10
C VAL A 64 -21.63 -27.19 -1.68
N GLU A 65 -21.84 -28.28 -0.92
CA GLU A 65 -22.13 -28.23 0.50
C GLU A 65 -20.87 -28.47 1.36
N PHE A 66 -20.73 -27.66 2.40
CA PHE A 66 -19.67 -27.72 3.41
C PHE A 66 -20.32 -28.04 4.75
N ARG A 67 -20.27 -29.30 5.17
CA ARG A 67 -20.85 -29.79 6.44
C ARG A 67 -22.33 -29.38 6.66
N GLY A 68 -23.15 -29.42 5.61
CA GLY A 68 -24.58 -29.12 5.65
C GLY A 68 -24.95 -27.65 5.35
N PHE A 69 -23.96 -26.81 5.05
CA PHE A 69 -24.17 -25.44 4.56
C PHE A 69 -23.68 -25.33 3.10
N ASN A 70 -24.46 -24.74 2.22
CA ASN A 70 -23.97 -24.47 0.88
C ASN A 70 -22.94 -23.31 0.91
N GLY A 71 -22.01 -23.29 -0.06
CA GLY A 71 -20.92 -22.31 -0.09
C GLY A 71 -21.38 -20.86 -0.08
N ARG A 72 -22.51 -20.56 -0.75
CA ARG A 72 -23.08 -19.21 -0.74
C ARG A 72 -23.56 -18.79 0.64
N SER A 73 -24.29 -19.65 1.35
CA SER A 73 -24.77 -19.37 2.70
C SER A 73 -23.63 -19.22 3.70
N LEU A 74 -22.56 -19.99 3.54
CA LEU A 74 -21.37 -19.89 4.38
C LEU A 74 -20.69 -18.53 4.21
N LEU A 75 -20.51 -18.07 2.99
CA LEU A 75 -19.91 -16.77 2.71
C LEU A 75 -20.82 -15.58 3.06
N MET A 76 -22.16 -15.76 3.03
CA MET A 76 -23.09 -14.77 3.58
C MET A 76 -22.83 -14.49 5.06
N GLY A 77 -22.45 -15.52 5.85
CA GLY A 77 -22.00 -15.35 7.23
C GLY A 77 -20.75 -14.46 7.36
N GLY A 78 -19.90 -14.43 6.33
CA GLY A 78 -18.72 -13.55 6.26
C GLY A 78 -19.07 -12.07 6.25
N LEU A 79 -20.22 -11.68 5.69
CA LEU A 79 -20.69 -10.29 5.73
C LEU A 79 -20.91 -9.79 7.17
N ALA A 80 -21.35 -10.68 8.08
CA ALA A 80 -21.48 -10.34 9.49
C ALA A 80 -20.12 -10.09 10.14
N VAL A 81 -19.09 -10.88 9.79
CA VAL A 81 -17.71 -10.66 10.29
C VAL A 81 -17.14 -9.35 9.76
N CYS A 82 -17.39 -9.03 8.48
CA CYS A 82 -17.02 -7.72 7.92
C CYS A 82 -17.71 -6.57 8.68
N ALA A 83 -18.99 -6.69 8.98
CA ALA A 83 -19.73 -5.70 9.77
C ALA A 83 -19.14 -5.52 11.18
N LEU A 84 -18.74 -6.61 11.83
CA LEU A 84 -18.07 -6.55 13.14
C LEU A 84 -16.69 -5.90 13.05
N GLY A 85 -15.90 -6.17 11.99
CA GLY A 85 -14.63 -5.51 11.77
C GLY A 85 -14.76 -4.01 11.50
N LEU A 86 -15.77 -3.61 10.72
CA LEU A 86 -16.13 -2.20 10.51
C LEU A 86 -16.49 -1.52 11.82
N LEU A 87 -17.35 -2.18 12.62
CA LEU A 87 -17.77 -1.67 13.93
C LEU A 87 -16.58 -1.50 14.86
N PHE A 88 -15.66 -2.48 14.91
CA PHE A 88 -14.40 -2.39 15.67
C PHE A 88 -13.59 -1.15 15.26
N GLY A 89 -13.36 -0.97 13.94
CA GLY A 89 -12.62 0.18 13.43
C GLY A 89 -13.25 1.52 13.84
N LEU A 90 -14.57 1.66 13.68
CA LEU A 90 -15.31 2.88 14.03
C LEU A 90 -15.38 3.12 15.55
N MET A 91 -15.53 2.08 16.36
CA MET A 91 -15.51 2.20 17.82
C MET A 91 -14.14 2.65 18.32
N THR A 92 -13.06 2.08 17.77
CA THR A 92 -11.67 2.45 18.11
C THR A 92 -11.39 3.88 17.68
N PHE A 93 -11.81 4.29 16.48
CA PHE A 93 -11.75 5.69 16.01
C PHE A 93 -12.44 6.64 16.98
N THR A 94 -13.66 6.32 17.38
CA THR A 94 -14.43 7.17 18.32
C THR A 94 -13.76 7.23 19.69
N GLY A 95 -13.22 6.09 20.16
CA GLY A 95 -12.43 6.02 21.41
C GLY A 95 -11.21 6.93 21.36
N LEU A 96 -10.42 6.90 20.28
CA LEU A 96 -9.25 7.78 20.09
C LEU A 96 -9.64 9.25 20.04
N LYS A 97 -10.68 9.59 19.28
CA LYS A 97 -11.17 10.97 19.16
C LYS A 97 -11.52 11.58 20.52
N ASN A 98 -12.05 10.78 21.43
CA ASN A 98 -12.53 11.23 22.75
C ASN A 98 -11.43 11.25 23.83
N LEU A 99 -10.20 10.81 23.53
CA LEU A 99 -9.10 10.90 24.48
C LEU A 99 -8.79 12.37 24.81
N PRO A 100 -8.36 12.66 26.07
CA PRO A 100 -8.01 14.01 26.48
C PRO A 100 -6.81 14.54 25.68
N VAL A 101 -6.84 15.84 25.40
CA VAL A 101 -5.77 16.54 24.68
C VAL A 101 -5.77 18.02 25.08
N HIS A 102 -4.59 18.65 25.18
CA HIS A 102 -4.49 20.09 25.41
C HIS A 102 -4.85 20.87 24.13
N LYS A 103 -5.47 22.05 24.30
CA LYS A 103 -5.95 22.88 23.19
C LYS A 103 -4.83 23.24 22.18
N SER A 104 -3.63 23.59 22.65
CA SER A 104 -2.49 23.94 21.79
C SER A 104 -2.07 22.81 20.85
N MET A 105 -2.05 21.56 21.31
CA MET A 105 -1.74 20.39 20.52
C MET A 105 -2.89 20.02 19.56
N LEU A 106 -4.13 20.21 20.00
CA LEU A 106 -5.30 19.97 19.16
C LEU A 106 -5.34 20.96 17.98
N GLU A 107 -5.04 22.23 18.19
CA GLU A 107 -5.01 23.26 17.15
C GLU A 107 -3.97 22.94 16.07
N VAL A 108 -2.78 22.48 16.44
CA VAL A 108 -1.73 22.02 15.50
C VAL A 108 -2.25 20.83 14.69
N SER A 109 -2.78 19.81 15.35
CA SER A 109 -3.29 18.60 14.70
C SER A 109 -4.48 18.90 13.75
N GLU A 110 -5.37 19.81 14.10
CA GLU A 110 -6.47 20.22 13.20
C GLU A 110 -5.96 21.07 12.02
N LEU A 111 -4.91 21.89 12.20
CA LEU A 111 -4.26 22.58 11.09
C LEU A 111 -3.63 21.59 10.11
N ILE A 112 -2.91 20.58 10.60
CA ILE A 112 -2.35 19.49 9.78
C ILE A 112 -3.47 18.78 9.02
N TYR A 113 -4.59 18.45 9.68
CA TYR A 113 -5.72 17.82 9.00
C TYR A 113 -6.35 18.70 7.91
N GLU A 114 -6.50 19.99 8.12
CA GLU A 114 -7.05 20.90 7.10
C GLU A 114 -6.14 21.01 5.87
N THR A 115 -4.82 20.94 6.04
CA THR A 115 -3.86 20.88 4.92
C THR A 115 -3.92 19.54 4.21
N CYS A 116 -3.95 18.41 4.93
CA CYS A 116 -4.15 17.07 4.36
C CYS A 116 -5.44 16.99 3.54
N LYS A 117 -6.54 17.55 4.06
CA LYS A 117 -7.83 17.57 3.37
C LYS A 117 -7.78 18.36 2.06
N THR A 118 -7.08 19.49 2.03
CA THR A 118 -6.87 20.28 0.81
C THR A 118 -6.09 19.49 -0.22
N TYR A 119 -5.02 18.79 0.19
CA TYR A 119 -4.25 17.89 -0.64
C TYR A 119 -5.14 16.77 -1.19
N LEU A 120 -5.87 16.04 -0.35
CA LEU A 120 -6.73 14.93 -0.76
C LEU A 120 -7.79 15.35 -1.78
N ILE A 121 -8.49 16.48 -1.56
CA ILE A 121 -9.49 16.98 -2.52
C ILE A 121 -8.86 17.23 -3.89
N THR A 122 -7.63 17.73 -3.89
CA THR A 122 -6.91 17.99 -5.15
C THR A 122 -6.53 16.66 -5.82
N GLN A 123 -6.02 15.66 -5.07
CA GLN A 123 -5.72 14.33 -5.60
C GLN A 123 -6.97 13.62 -6.13
N GLY A 124 -8.10 13.70 -5.42
CA GLY A 124 -9.36 13.10 -5.87
C GLY A 124 -9.82 13.60 -7.25
N LYS A 125 -9.65 14.89 -7.54
CA LYS A 125 -9.93 15.42 -8.88
C LYS A 125 -9.01 14.84 -9.96
N PHE A 126 -7.73 14.64 -9.64
CA PHE A 126 -6.78 14.04 -10.57
C PHE A 126 -7.08 12.57 -10.83
N ILE A 127 -7.43 11.82 -9.81
CA ILE A 127 -7.81 10.39 -9.96
C ILE A 127 -9.01 10.27 -10.90
N LEU A 128 -10.02 11.14 -10.75
CA LEU A 128 -11.17 11.13 -11.65
C LEU A 128 -10.80 11.48 -13.10
N ILE A 129 -9.82 12.37 -13.32
CA ILE A 129 -9.31 12.66 -14.67
C ILE A 129 -8.60 11.43 -15.25
N LEU A 130 -7.80 10.72 -14.45
CA LEU A 130 -7.12 9.52 -14.87
C LEU A 130 -8.10 8.38 -15.17
N GLU A 131 -9.19 8.28 -14.39
CA GLU A 131 -10.25 7.29 -14.63
C GLU A 131 -10.93 7.49 -15.98
N VAL A 132 -11.04 8.73 -16.47
CA VAL A 132 -11.58 8.96 -17.83
C VAL A 132 -10.74 8.27 -18.90
N PHE A 133 -9.41 8.28 -18.78
CA PHE A 133 -8.53 7.57 -19.72
C PHE A 133 -8.75 6.05 -19.68
N ILE A 134 -8.82 5.48 -18.48
CA ILE A 134 -9.05 4.05 -18.28
C ILE A 134 -10.47 3.67 -18.69
N GLY A 135 -11.46 4.47 -18.32
CA GLY A 135 -12.87 4.26 -18.66
C GLY A 135 -13.10 4.24 -20.16
N VAL A 136 -12.43 5.10 -20.93
CA VAL A 136 -12.48 5.07 -22.41
C VAL A 136 -11.98 3.72 -22.94
N ILE A 137 -10.86 3.20 -22.41
CA ILE A 137 -10.34 1.89 -22.83
C ILE A 137 -11.33 0.77 -22.45
N MET A 138 -11.90 0.82 -21.24
CA MET A 138 -12.89 -0.17 -20.78
C MET A 138 -14.17 -0.14 -21.63
N VAL A 139 -14.70 1.04 -21.94
CA VAL A 139 -15.88 1.19 -22.83
C VAL A 139 -15.58 0.64 -24.22
N PHE A 140 -14.41 0.95 -24.75
CA PHE A 140 -14.02 0.44 -26.07
C PHE A 140 -13.89 -1.09 -26.07
N TYR A 141 -13.22 -1.66 -25.07
CA TYR A 141 -13.04 -3.10 -24.97
C TYR A 141 -14.38 -3.83 -24.75
N PHE A 142 -15.09 -3.50 -23.68
CA PHE A 142 -16.33 -4.21 -23.32
C PHE A 142 -17.51 -3.87 -24.21
N GLY A 143 -17.65 -2.61 -24.63
CA GLY A 143 -18.79 -2.14 -25.40
C GLY A 143 -18.65 -2.35 -26.90
N VAL A 144 -17.46 -2.11 -27.47
CA VAL A 144 -17.24 -2.16 -28.92
C VAL A 144 -16.73 -3.54 -29.36
N LEU A 145 -15.69 -4.08 -28.70
CA LEU A 145 -15.07 -5.35 -29.12
C LEU A 145 -15.83 -6.57 -28.58
N GLU A 146 -16.11 -6.61 -27.26
CA GLU A 146 -16.87 -7.72 -26.64
C GLU A 146 -18.38 -7.59 -26.85
N ARG A 147 -18.83 -6.43 -27.35
CA ARG A 147 -20.24 -6.15 -27.68
C ARG A 147 -21.22 -6.44 -26.54
N LEU A 148 -20.76 -6.19 -25.29
CA LEU A 148 -21.65 -6.34 -24.14
C LEU A 148 -22.77 -5.30 -24.20
N GLU A 149 -23.92 -5.65 -23.64
CA GLU A 149 -25.03 -4.71 -23.49
C GLU A 149 -24.59 -3.45 -22.74
N PRO A 150 -25.01 -2.24 -23.13
CA PRO A 150 -24.57 -1.00 -22.51
C PRO A 150 -24.70 -0.97 -20.98
N ILE A 151 -25.76 -1.58 -20.46
CA ILE A 151 -25.98 -1.65 -19.00
C ILE A 151 -24.89 -2.47 -18.29
N ARG A 152 -24.37 -3.54 -18.90
CA ARG A 152 -23.28 -4.36 -18.35
C ARG A 152 -21.98 -3.56 -18.32
N VAL A 153 -21.69 -2.81 -19.37
CA VAL A 153 -20.53 -1.92 -19.43
C VAL A 153 -20.60 -0.85 -18.33
N VAL A 154 -21.77 -0.24 -18.13
CA VAL A 154 -21.99 0.73 -17.05
C VAL A 154 -21.77 0.10 -15.67
N ILE A 155 -22.20 -1.14 -15.44
CA ILE A 155 -21.97 -1.86 -14.17
C ILE A 155 -20.47 -2.08 -13.95
N ILE A 156 -19.71 -2.50 -14.97
CA ILE A 156 -18.25 -2.70 -14.86
C ILE A 156 -17.53 -1.38 -14.51
N LEU A 157 -17.89 -0.29 -15.21
CA LEU A 157 -17.36 1.05 -14.89
C LEU A 157 -17.74 1.52 -13.47
N LEU A 158 -18.96 1.19 -13.02
CA LEU A 158 -19.36 1.50 -11.65
C LEU A 158 -18.46 0.77 -10.63
N PHE A 159 -18.10 -0.50 -10.87
CA PHE A 159 -17.17 -1.20 -10.00
C PHE A 159 -15.75 -0.64 -10.05
N SER A 160 -15.28 -0.10 -11.18
CA SER A 160 -14.03 0.67 -11.22
C SER A 160 -14.10 1.91 -10.32
N LEU A 161 -15.18 2.68 -10.41
CA LEU A 161 -15.39 3.82 -9.52
C LEU A 161 -15.52 3.42 -8.04
N VAL A 162 -16.13 2.26 -7.73
CA VAL A 162 -16.19 1.70 -6.37
C VAL A 162 -14.79 1.32 -5.87
N GLY A 163 -13.93 0.75 -6.72
CA GLY A 163 -12.53 0.47 -6.39
C GLY A 163 -11.76 1.75 -6.05
N ILE A 164 -11.88 2.80 -6.88
CA ILE A 164 -11.31 4.12 -6.60
C ILE A 164 -11.84 4.68 -5.27
N ALA A 165 -13.15 4.64 -5.06
CA ALA A 165 -13.78 5.15 -3.85
C ALA A 165 -13.33 4.39 -2.60
N GLY A 166 -13.08 3.07 -2.72
CA GLY A 166 -12.50 2.24 -1.69
C GLY A 166 -11.11 2.73 -1.28
N SER A 167 -10.14 2.74 -2.22
CA SER A 167 -8.77 3.20 -1.98
C SER A 167 -8.72 4.64 -1.42
N TYR A 168 -9.48 5.54 -2.03
CA TYR A 168 -9.53 6.94 -1.60
C TYR A 168 -10.19 7.13 -0.24
N GLY A 169 -11.28 6.39 0.03
CA GLY A 169 -12.03 6.47 1.27
C GLY A 169 -11.24 5.94 2.47
N VAL A 170 -10.55 4.79 2.31
CA VAL A 170 -9.70 4.23 3.37
C VAL A 170 -8.47 5.10 3.64
N ALA A 171 -7.90 5.73 2.60
CA ALA A 171 -6.82 6.70 2.77
C ALA A 171 -7.29 7.93 3.57
N TRP A 172 -8.45 8.49 3.22
CA TRP A 172 -9.03 9.62 3.97
C TRP A 172 -9.32 9.27 5.42
N PHE A 173 -9.90 8.09 5.66
CA PHE A 173 -10.15 7.59 7.01
C PHE A 173 -8.84 7.44 7.78
N GLY A 174 -7.81 6.82 7.21
CA GLY A 174 -6.50 6.61 7.82
C GLY A 174 -5.86 7.94 8.23
N ILE A 175 -5.82 8.91 7.32
CA ILE A 175 -5.30 10.26 7.61
C ILE A 175 -6.05 10.91 8.77
N ARG A 176 -7.38 10.79 8.82
CA ARG A 176 -8.16 11.40 9.91
C ARG A 176 -7.92 10.71 11.25
N VAL A 177 -7.81 9.39 11.29
CA VAL A 177 -7.50 8.63 12.52
C VAL A 177 -6.12 8.99 13.03
N ASN A 178 -5.11 9.03 12.13
CA ASN A 178 -3.72 9.35 12.49
C ASN A 178 -3.59 10.78 13.01
N THR A 179 -4.23 11.77 12.39
CA THR A 179 -4.21 13.16 12.90
C THR A 179 -4.84 13.31 14.28
N PHE A 180 -5.85 12.50 14.62
CA PHE A 180 -6.31 12.44 16.01
C PHE A 180 -5.26 11.80 16.92
N ALA A 181 -4.69 10.68 16.52
CA ALA A 181 -3.71 9.94 17.32
C ALA A 181 -2.46 10.77 17.61
N ASN A 182 -1.96 11.56 16.65
CA ASN A 182 -0.79 12.42 16.79
C ASN A 182 -0.89 13.31 18.03
N SER A 183 -1.94 14.13 18.13
CA SER A 183 -2.10 15.06 19.28
C SER A 183 -2.38 14.35 20.60
N ARG A 184 -3.05 13.19 20.59
CA ARG A 184 -3.32 12.39 21.78
C ARG A 184 -2.07 11.67 22.29
N ALA A 185 -1.23 11.18 21.38
CA ALA A 185 0.08 10.61 21.73
C ALA A 185 1.01 11.69 22.29
N ALA A 186 1.12 12.85 21.61
CA ALA A 186 1.85 14.00 22.09
C ALA A 186 1.39 14.44 23.50
N PHE A 187 0.09 14.48 23.76
CA PHE A 187 -0.42 14.84 25.08
C PHE A 187 -0.20 13.75 26.13
N ALA A 188 -0.26 12.47 25.72
CA ALA A 188 -0.05 11.35 26.63
C ALA A 188 1.39 11.27 27.15
N SER A 189 2.40 11.76 26.38
CA SER A 189 3.80 11.80 26.77
C SER A 189 4.01 12.64 28.03
N LEU A 190 3.23 13.72 28.19
CA LEU A 190 3.31 14.62 29.34
C LEU A 190 3.06 13.92 30.69
N ARG A 191 2.39 12.76 30.68
CA ARG A 191 2.18 11.94 31.89
C ARG A 191 3.42 11.16 32.31
N GLY A 192 4.44 11.09 31.48
CA GLY A 192 5.71 10.40 31.75
C GLY A 192 5.57 8.86 31.85
N LYS A 193 4.56 8.26 31.19
CA LYS A 193 4.33 6.82 31.15
C LYS A 193 4.40 6.33 29.70
N PRO A 194 5.23 5.32 29.38
CA PRO A 194 5.46 4.86 28.00
C PRO A 194 4.28 4.06 27.42
N PHE A 195 3.51 3.31 28.24
CA PHE A 195 2.44 2.45 27.74
C PHE A 195 1.37 3.19 26.93
N PRO A 196 0.84 4.38 27.31
CA PRO A 196 -0.09 5.14 26.47
C PRO A 196 0.50 5.57 25.13
N LEU A 197 1.82 5.89 25.08
CA LEU A 197 2.50 6.25 23.86
C LEU A 197 2.59 5.09 22.87
N TYR A 198 2.73 3.86 23.38
CA TYR A 198 2.65 2.64 22.61
C TYR A 198 1.19 2.36 22.16
N ALA A 199 0.24 2.47 23.08
CA ALA A 199 -1.13 2.00 22.84
C ALA A 199 -1.90 2.90 21.85
N ILE A 200 -1.68 4.23 21.86
CA ILE A 200 -2.43 5.17 20.99
C ILE A 200 -2.10 4.97 19.51
N PRO A 201 -0.83 4.97 19.06
CA PRO A 201 -0.48 4.69 17.67
C PRO A 201 -0.95 3.30 17.20
N LEU A 202 -0.76 2.26 18.03
CA LEU A 202 -1.22 0.92 17.70
C LEU A 202 -2.73 0.83 17.54
N ARG A 203 -3.51 1.49 18.41
CA ARG A 203 -4.98 1.58 18.26
C ARG A 203 -5.39 2.30 16.99
N SER A 204 -4.67 3.37 16.62
CA SER A 204 -4.88 4.07 15.35
C SER A 204 -4.71 3.11 14.18
N GLY A 205 -3.59 2.42 14.10
CA GLY A 205 -3.29 1.46 13.06
C GLY A 205 -4.27 0.28 13.02
N MET A 206 -4.66 -0.27 14.18
CA MET A 206 -5.68 -1.33 14.25
C MET A 206 -7.07 -0.86 13.81
N SER A 207 -7.46 0.38 14.11
CA SER A 207 -8.69 0.98 13.58
C SER A 207 -8.69 1.02 12.06
N ILE A 208 -7.57 1.46 11.46
CA ILE A 208 -7.38 1.53 10.02
C ILE A 208 -7.38 0.13 9.41
N GLY A 209 -6.55 -0.79 9.92
CA GLY A 209 -6.39 -2.14 9.38
C GLY A 209 -7.67 -2.95 9.41
N MET A 210 -8.40 -2.95 10.53
CA MET A 210 -9.67 -3.67 10.67
C MET A 210 -10.77 -3.10 9.76
N LEU A 211 -10.89 -1.76 9.67
CA LEU A 211 -11.88 -1.14 8.79
C LEU A 211 -11.55 -1.42 7.32
N LEU A 212 -10.31 -1.21 6.91
CA LEU A 212 -9.84 -1.38 5.54
C LEU A 212 -10.11 -2.79 5.03
N ILE A 213 -9.61 -3.82 5.75
CA ILE A 213 -9.77 -5.22 5.34
C ILE A 213 -11.26 -5.62 5.33
N SER A 214 -12.05 -5.09 6.26
CA SER A 214 -13.48 -5.36 6.28
C SER A 214 -14.24 -4.71 5.12
N VAL A 215 -13.87 -3.48 4.71
CA VAL A 215 -14.46 -2.82 3.53
C VAL A 215 -14.11 -3.59 2.27
N GLU A 216 -12.83 -3.92 2.10
CA GLU A 216 -12.35 -4.63 0.92
C GLU A 216 -13.02 -6.00 0.78
N LEU A 217 -13.02 -6.81 1.85
CA LEU A 217 -13.66 -8.12 1.83
C LEU A 217 -15.18 -8.01 1.63
N LEU A 218 -15.83 -7.01 2.21
CA LEU A 218 -17.25 -6.74 2.00
C LEU A 218 -17.56 -6.45 0.52
N LEU A 219 -16.74 -5.65 -0.15
CA LEU A 219 -16.90 -5.34 -1.58
C LEU A 219 -16.68 -6.58 -2.44
N MET A 220 -15.61 -7.34 -2.20
CA MET A 220 -15.35 -8.58 -2.94
C MET A 220 -16.45 -9.63 -2.72
N LEU A 221 -16.91 -9.84 -1.47
CA LEU A 221 -18.02 -10.73 -1.18
C LEU A 221 -19.32 -10.25 -1.85
N SER A 222 -19.52 -8.93 -1.94
CA SER A 222 -20.69 -8.38 -2.62
C SER A 222 -20.69 -8.70 -4.11
N ILE A 223 -19.53 -8.59 -4.78
CA ILE A 223 -19.39 -9.01 -6.18
C ILE A 223 -19.67 -10.52 -6.30
N LEU A 224 -19.03 -11.32 -5.47
CA LEU A 224 -19.09 -12.79 -5.54
C LEU A 224 -20.49 -13.34 -5.26
N LEU A 225 -21.23 -12.74 -4.33
CA LEU A 225 -22.53 -13.27 -3.85
C LEU A 225 -23.74 -12.70 -4.60
N PHE A 226 -23.64 -11.47 -5.14
CA PHE A 226 -24.80 -10.76 -5.66
C PHE A 226 -24.73 -10.44 -7.14
N ILE A 227 -23.55 -10.50 -7.78
CA ILE A 227 -23.40 -10.30 -9.21
C ILE A 227 -23.55 -11.66 -9.94
N PRO A 228 -24.26 -11.75 -11.08
CA PRO A 228 -24.30 -12.98 -11.87
C PRO A 228 -22.91 -13.43 -12.27
N GLY A 229 -22.63 -14.76 -12.18
CA GLY A 229 -21.33 -15.32 -12.48
C GLY A 229 -20.76 -14.95 -13.84
N SER A 230 -21.63 -14.76 -14.85
CA SER A 230 -21.24 -14.30 -16.19
C SER A 230 -20.78 -12.84 -16.28
N LEU A 231 -20.98 -12.03 -15.24
CA LEU A 231 -20.56 -10.64 -15.17
C LEU A 231 -19.58 -10.40 -14.03
N ALA A 232 -19.56 -11.29 -13.02
CA ALA A 232 -18.77 -11.13 -11.81
C ALA A 232 -17.26 -11.02 -12.12
N GLY A 233 -16.73 -11.80 -13.05
CA GLY A 233 -15.33 -11.73 -13.48
C GLY A 233 -14.95 -10.35 -13.99
N ALA A 234 -15.72 -9.79 -14.91
CA ALA A 234 -15.49 -8.44 -15.44
C ALA A 234 -15.63 -7.34 -14.36
N CYS A 235 -16.56 -7.52 -13.40
CA CYS A 235 -16.71 -6.62 -12.27
C CYS A 235 -15.51 -6.68 -11.30
N PHE A 236 -14.95 -7.87 -11.05
CA PHE A 236 -13.70 -8.02 -10.26
C PHE A 236 -12.53 -7.32 -10.93
N ILE A 237 -12.38 -7.45 -12.25
CA ILE A 237 -11.32 -6.77 -13.00
C ILE A 237 -11.52 -5.24 -12.96
N GLY A 238 -12.74 -4.77 -13.23
CA GLY A 238 -13.07 -3.34 -13.13
C GLY A 238 -12.77 -2.79 -11.75
N PHE A 239 -13.19 -3.47 -10.68
CA PHE A 239 -12.91 -3.12 -9.30
C PHE A 239 -11.40 -3.06 -9.01
N ALA A 240 -10.65 -4.11 -9.40
CA ALA A 240 -9.21 -4.17 -9.19
C ALA A 240 -8.45 -3.08 -9.95
N ILE A 241 -8.82 -2.75 -11.19
CA ILE A 241 -8.23 -1.64 -11.94
C ILE A 241 -8.49 -0.31 -11.24
N GLY A 242 -9.73 -0.09 -10.77
CA GLY A 242 -10.10 1.15 -10.07
C GLY A 242 -9.35 1.33 -8.75
N GLU A 243 -9.27 0.28 -7.91
CA GLU A 243 -8.52 0.36 -6.66
C GLU A 243 -7.02 0.57 -6.89
N SER A 244 -6.46 -0.07 -7.92
CA SER A 244 -5.06 0.06 -8.28
C SER A 244 -4.74 1.47 -8.84
N LEU A 245 -5.64 2.05 -9.63
CA LEU A 245 -5.53 3.45 -10.06
C LEU A 245 -5.53 4.40 -8.85
N GLY A 246 -6.49 4.23 -7.95
CA GLY A 246 -6.61 5.06 -6.75
C GLY A 246 -5.38 5.00 -5.88
N ALA A 247 -4.90 3.79 -5.58
CA ALA A 247 -3.71 3.55 -4.77
C ALA A 247 -2.44 4.09 -5.44
N ALA A 248 -2.22 3.81 -6.75
CA ALA A 248 -1.05 4.28 -7.49
C ALA A 248 -0.96 5.81 -7.52
N ALA A 249 -2.06 6.49 -7.85
CA ALA A 249 -2.08 7.96 -7.90
C ALA A 249 -1.82 8.58 -6.52
N LEU A 250 -2.48 8.08 -5.46
CA LEU A 250 -2.27 8.56 -4.10
C LEU A 250 -0.84 8.30 -3.61
N ARG A 251 -0.29 7.11 -3.91
CA ARG A 251 1.04 6.71 -3.43
C ARG A 251 2.16 7.46 -4.12
N ILE A 252 2.10 7.64 -5.43
CA ILE A 252 3.10 8.41 -6.18
C ILE A 252 3.07 9.89 -5.74
N ALA A 253 1.89 10.50 -5.72
CA ALA A 253 1.77 11.90 -5.33
C ALA A 253 2.11 12.10 -3.84
N GLY A 254 1.65 11.23 -2.95
CA GLY A 254 1.93 11.27 -1.52
C GLY A 254 3.42 11.16 -1.22
N GLY A 255 4.10 10.18 -1.81
CA GLY A 255 5.54 9.99 -1.63
C GLY A 255 6.39 11.15 -2.17
N ILE A 256 6.01 11.76 -3.30
CA ILE A 256 6.69 12.97 -3.80
C ILE A 256 6.42 14.16 -2.87
N PHE A 257 5.18 14.34 -2.44
CA PHE A 257 4.79 15.46 -1.56
C PHE A 257 5.54 15.43 -0.22
N THR A 258 5.48 14.27 0.49
CA THR A 258 6.08 14.15 1.82
C THR A 258 7.58 14.45 1.75
N LYS A 259 8.29 13.93 0.75
CA LYS A 259 9.75 14.12 0.69
C LYS A 259 10.19 15.48 0.12
N ILE A 260 9.35 16.18 -0.62
CA ILE A 260 9.57 17.61 -0.89
C ILE A 260 9.50 18.43 0.39
N ALA A 261 8.53 18.15 1.24
CA ALA A 261 8.29 18.87 2.48
C ALA A 261 9.37 18.57 3.53
N ASP A 262 9.68 17.30 3.74
CA ASP A 262 10.69 16.80 4.66
C ASP A 262 12.10 17.37 4.32
N ILE A 263 12.61 17.16 3.10
CA ILE A 263 13.88 17.74 2.65
C ILE A 263 13.85 19.26 2.75
N GLY A 264 12.72 19.90 2.41
CA GLY A 264 12.55 21.35 2.52
C GLY A 264 12.64 21.85 3.96
N SER A 265 12.11 21.09 4.91
CA SER A 265 12.18 21.37 6.35
C SER A 265 13.56 21.08 6.92
N ASP A 266 14.08 19.88 6.65
CA ASP A 266 15.31 19.35 7.23
C ASP A 266 16.57 20.12 6.84
N LEU A 267 16.68 20.56 5.60
CA LEU A 267 17.82 21.38 5.19
C LEU A 267 17.95 22.69 5.96
N MET A 268 16.87 23.17 6.57
CA MET A 268 16.90 24.37 7.43
C MET A 268 17.68 24.11 8.74
N LYS A 269 17.72 22.85 9.23
CA LYS A 269 18.53 22.46 10.37
C LYS A 269 20.00 22.75 10.13
N ILE A 270 20.50 22.47 8.92
CA ILE A 270 21.90 22.70 8.54
C ILE A 270 22.12 24.17 8.20
N VAL A 271 21.22 24.78 7.40
CA VAL A 271 21.41 26.17 6.88
C VAL A 271 21.34 27.22 7.98
N PHE A 272 20.42 27.05 8.95
CA PHE A 272 20.19 28.02 10.00
C PHE A 272 20.59 27.53 11.39
N ASN A 273 21.11 26.31 11.50
CA ASN A 273 21.45 25.66 12.78
C ASN A 273 20.29 25.71 13.79
N ILE A 274 19.07 25.41 13.34
CA ILE A 274 17.86 25.36 14.17
C ILE A 274 17.56 23.93 14.58
N LYS A 275 16.66 23.77 15.56
CA LYS A 275 16.19 22.46 16.00
C LYS A 275 15.32 21.80 14.92
N GLU A 276 15.24 20.47 14.95
CA GLU A 276 14.19 19.72 14.28
C GLU A 276 12.83 20.22 14.76
N ASP A 277 11.86 20.29 13.88
CA ASP A 277 10.50 20.78 14.18
C ASP A 277 10.43 22.19 14.81
N ASP A 278 11.40 23.06 14.52
CA ASP A 278 11.36 24.43 15.01
C ASP A 278 10.08 25.14 14.56
N ALA A 279 9.26 25.57 15.50
CA ALA A 279 7.97 26.18 15.24
C ALA A 279 8.03 27.44 14.33
N ARG A 280 9.21 28.04 14.17
CA ARG A 280 9.47 29.20 13.28
C ARG A 280 9.73 28.80 11.83
N ASN A 281 9.98 27.49 11.59
CA ASN A 281 10.17 26.95 10.23
C ASN A 281 8.81 26.66 9.57
N PRO A 282 8.40 27.39 8.52
CA PRO A 282 7.13 27.17 7.86
C PRO A 282 7.06 25.83 7.10
N GLY A 283 8.21 25.12 6.93
CA GLY A 283 8.28 23.79 6.33
C GLY A 283 7.68 22.69 7.20
N VAL A 284 7.74 22.80 8.53
CA VAL A 284 7.35 21.72 9.46
C VAL A 284 5.86 21.33 9.34
N ILE A 285 4.96 22.29 9.14
CA ILE A 285 3.53 21.98 8.90
C ILE A 285 3.33 21.25 7.56
N ALA A 286 4.15 21.55 6.56
CA ALA A 286 4.09 20.85 5.28
C ALA A 286 4.64 19.42 5.42
N ASP A 287 5.67 19.24 6.23
CA ASP A 287 6.27 17.96 6.58
C ASP A 287 5.26 17.06 7.31
N CYS A 288 4.71 17.51 8.42
CA CYS A 288 3.61 16.82 9.12
C CYS A 288 2.40 16.52 8.21
N THR A 289 2.11 17.42 7.24
CA THR A 289 1.05 17.17 6.24
C THR A 289 1.47 16.04 5.31
N GLY A 290 2.73 15.99 4.91
CA GLY A 290 3.32 14.96 4.07
C GLY A 290 3.24 13.59 4.71
N ASP A 291 3.69 13.46 5.96
CA ASP A 291 3.64 12.20 6.69
C ASP A 291 2.22 11.68 6.86
N ASN A 292 1.28 12.56 7.22
CA ASN A 292 -0.13 12.15 7.33
C ASN A 292 -0.78 11.86 5.98
N ALA A 293 -0.47 12.60 4.91
CA ALA A 293 -1.09 12.46 3.60
C ALA A 293 -0.29 11.56 2.63
N GLY A 294 0.99 11.34 2.88
CA GLY A 294 1.88 10.50 2.06
C GLY A 294 2.10 9.14 2.69
N ASP A 295 2.67 9.11 3.90
CA ASP A 295 3.06 7.86 4.56
C ASP A 295 1.86 7.06 5.09
N SER A 296 0.78 7.74 5.53
CA SER A 296 -0.46 7.05 5.92
C SER A 296 -1.23 6.42 4.74
N VAL A 297 -0.97 6.87 3.51
CA VAL A 297 -1.55 6.25 2.29
C VAL A 297 -0.98 4.85 2.03
N GLY A 298 0.28 4.60 2.41
CA GLY A 298 0.90 3.27 2.30
C GLY A 298 0.10 2.18 2.99
N PRO A 299 -0.01 2.21 4.33
CA PRO A 299 -0.77 1.21 5.05
C PRO A 299 -2.27 1.21 4.70
N SER A 300 -2.84 2.32 4.24
CA SER A 300 -4.27 2.41 3.89
C SER A 300 -4.58 2.04 2.44
N ALA A 301 -4.36 2.91 1.46
CA ALA A 301 -4.74 2.66 0.07
C ALA A 301 -3.94 1.53 -0.59
N ASP A 302 -2.62 1.46 -0.36
CA ASP A 302 -1.77 0.38 -0.89
C ASP A 302 -2.08 -0.96 -0.21
N GLY A 303 -2.37 -0.96 1.09
CA GLY A 303 -2.90 -2.12 1.81
C GLY A 303 -4.23 -2.61 1.21
N PHE A 304 -5.19 -1.72 0.98
CA PHE A 304 -6.48 -2.01 0.37
C PHE A 304 -6.30 -2.67 -1.00
N GLU A 305 -5.56 -2.04 -1.90
CA GLU A 305 -5.23 -2.57 -3.22
C GLU A 305 -4.53 -3.93 -3.15
N THR A 306 -3.56 -4.11 -2.25
CA THR A 306 -2.80 -5.38 -2.15
C THR A 306 -3.71 -6.55 -1.82
N TYR A 307 -4.71 -6.34 -0.97
CA TYR A 307 -5.71 -7.34 -0.63
C TYR A 307 -6.65 -7.66 -1.78
N GLY A 308 -7.19 -6.65 -2.46
CA GLY A 308 -8.10 -6.80 -3.58
C GLY A 308 -7.43 -7.50 -4.75
N VAL A 309 -6.31 -6.95 -5.22
CA VAL A 309 -5.57 -7.48 -6.39
C VAL A 309 -5.13 -8.94 -6.18
N THR A 310 -4.59 -9.27 -4.99
CA THR A 310 -4.19 -10.67 -4.70
C THR A 310 -5.40 -11.60 -4.71
N GLY A 311 -6.56 -11.15 -4.25
CA GLY A 311 -7.81 -11.91 -4.31
C GLY A 311 -8.27 -12.14 -5.72
N VAL A 312 -8.32 -11.08 -6.53
CA VAL A 312 -8.73 -11.17 -7.94
C VAL A 312 -7.78 -12.09 -8.73
N ALA A 313 -6.46 -12.00 -8.49
CA ALA A 313 -5.47 -12.87 -9.11
C ALA A 313 -5.73 -14.35 -8.80
N LEU A 314 -6.04 -14.70 -7.54
CA LEU A 314 -6.34 -16.09 -7.15
C LEU A 314 -7.69 -16.57 -7.71
N ILE A 315 -8.72 -15.72 -7.72
CA ILE A 315 -10.03 -16.03 -8.32
C ILE A 315 -9.82 -16.33 -9.80
N SER A 316 -9.14 -15.47 -10.53
CA SER A 316 -8.85 -15.62 -11.95
C SER A 316 -8.10 -16.92 -12.21
N PHE A 317 -7.05 -17.18 -11.42
CA PHE A 317 -6.26 -18.40 -11.57
C PHE A 317 -7.07 -19.67 -11.31
N ILE A 318 -7.87 -19.72 -10.25
CA ILE A 318 -8.72 -20.90 -9.94
C ILE A 318 -9.70 -21.16 -11.07
N VAL A 319 -10.38 -20.13 -11.56
CA VAL A 319 -11.39 -20.28 -12.63
C VAL A 319 -10.76 -20.73 -13.94
N LEU A 320 -9.54 -20.29 -14.27
CA LEU A 320 -8.84 -20.65 -15.49
C LEU A 320 -8.10 -21.99 -15.43
N ALA A 321 -7.48 -22.31 -14.30
CA ALA A 321 -6.57 -23.45 -14.18
C ALA A 321 -7.25 -24.73 -13.70
N VAL A 322 -8.37 -24.64 -12.98
CA VAL A 322 -9.11 -25.80 -12.46
C VAL A 322 -10.27 -26.12 -13.40
N THR A 323 -10.29 -27.34 -13.92
CA THR A 323 -11.32 -27.77 -14.88
C THR A 323 -12.62 -28.27 -14.24
N ASP A 324 -12.55 -28.80 -13.02
CA ASP A 324 -13.72 -29.29 -12.27
C ASP A 324 -14.40 -28.15 -11.53
N ILE A 325 -15.67 -27.86 -11.91
CA ILE A 325 -16.49 -26.78 -11.32
C ILE A 325 -16.69 -26.96 -9.80
N ARG A 326 -16.83 -28.20 -9.32
CA ARG A 326 -16.98 -28.46 -7.88
C ARG A 326 -15.71 -28.08 -7.10
N MET A 327 -14.54 -28.42 -7.65
CA MET A 327 -13.25 -27.99 -7.09
C MET A 327 -13.05 -26.48 -7.17
N GLN A 328 -13.46 -25.83 -8.27
CA GLN A 328 -13.44 -24.35 -8.35
C GLN A 328 -14.21 -23.74 -7.18
N VAL A 329 -15.45 -24.19 -6.95
CA VAL A 329 -16.30 -23.73 -5.84
C VAL A 329 -15.64 -24.01 -4.49
N GLN A 330 -15.08 -25.21 -4.29
CA GLN A 330 -14.41 -25.54 -3.02
C GLN A 330 -13.24 -24.60 -2.73
N LEU A 331 -12.39 -24.35 -3.71
CA LEU A 331 -11.22 -23.47 -3.56
C LEU A 331 -11.62 -22.00 -3.38
N LEU A 332 -12.62 -21.52 -4.13
CA LEU A 332 -13.12 -20.14 -3.99
C LEU A 332 -13.71 -19.91 -2.59
N VAL A 333 -14.59 -20.81 -2.13
CA VAL A 333 -15.19 -20.69 -0.79
C VAL A 333 -14.11 -20.77 0.29
N TRP A 334 -13.14 -21.68 0.14
CA TRP A 334 -12.04 -21.82 1.07
C TRP A 334 -11.17 -20.57 1.18
N ILE A 335 -10.76 -19.96 0.05
CA ILE A 335 -9.96 -18.71 0.06
C ILE A 335 -10.71 -17.57 0.73
N PHE A 336 -12.00 -17.39 0.40
CA PHE A 336 -12.80 -16.33 1.02
C PHE A 336 -13.03 -16.58 2.52
N ALA A 337 -13.26 -17.83 2.93
CA ALA A 337 -13.36 -18.18 4.33
C ALA A 337 -12.05 -17.88 5.09
N MET A 338 -10.89 -18.20 4.48
CA MET A 338 -9.58 -17.81 5.06
C MET A 338 -9.47 -16.31 5.29
N ARG A 339 -9.89 -15.48 4.32
CA ARG A 339 -9.89 -14.01 4.47
C ARG A 339 -10.80 -13.54 5.61
N ILE A 340 -11.98 -14.15 5.76
CA ILE A 340 -12.89 -13.85 6.88
C ILE A 340 -12.20 -14.14 8.21
N PHE A 341 -11.53 -15.28 8.33
CA PHE A 341 -10.85 -15.67 9.56
C PHE A 341 -9.56 -14.87 9.84
N MET A 342 -8.93 -14.25 8.85
CA MET A 342 -7.82 -13.30 9.05
C MET A 342 -8.23 -12.09 9.90
N ILE A 343 -9.45 -11.57 9.69
CA ILE A 343 -10.00 -10.49 10.52
C ILE A 343 -10.11 -10.95 11.98
N VAL A 344 -10.65 -12.15 12.19
CA VAL A 344 -10.83 -12.73 13.54
C VAL A 344 -9.47 -12.98 14.22
N ALA A 345 -8.51 -13.57 13.49
CA ALA A 345 -7.16 -13.84 14.00
C ALA A 345 -6.45 -12.56 14.45
N SER A 346 -6.51 -11.50 13.62
CA SER A 346 -5.89 -10.23 13.92
C SER A 346 -6.52 -9.52 15.13
N GLY A 347 -7.85 -9.52 15.21
CA GLY A 347 -8.58 -8.98 16.37
C GLY A 347 -8.24 -9.70 17.66
N LEU A 348 -8.23 -11.03 17.64
CA LEU A 348 -7.88 -11.86 18.79
C LEU A 348 -6.44 -11.62 19.26
N SER A 349 -5.49 -11.62 18.32
CA SER A 349 -4.07 -11.37 18.61
C SER A 349 -3.85 -10.00 19.22
N TYR A 350 -4.53 -8.98 18.68
CA TYR A 350 -4.46 -7.62 19.21
C TYR A 350 -4.94 -7.53 20.67
N PHE A 351 -6.10 -8.11 21.00
CA PHE A 351 -6.62 -8.07 22.37
C PHE A 351 -5.72 -8.82 23.35
N ILE A 352 -5.18 -9.97 22.96
CA ILE A 352 -4.23 -10.73 23.79
C ILE A 352 -2.96 -9.89 24.03
N ASN A 353 -2.36 -9.38 22.96
CA ASN A 353 -1.13 -8.59 23.04
C ASN A 353 -1.31 -7.30 23.84
N GLU A 354 -2.42 -6.57 23.64
CA GLU A 354 -2.72 -5.35 24.41
C GLU A 354 -2.86 -5.66 25.90
N SER A 355 -3.53 -6.76 26.25
CA SER A 355 -3.70 -7.20 27.64
C SER A 355 -2.37 -7.56 28.29
N VAL A 356 -1.51 -8.30 27.60
CA VAL A 356 -0.15 -8.66 28.07
C VAL A 356 0.73 -7.41 28.21
N ALA A 357 0.75 -6.55 27.19
CA ALA A 357 1.53 -5.30 27.22
C ALA A 357 1.06 -4.36 28.34
N LYS A 358 -0.25 -4.23 28.56
CA LYS A 358 -0.80 -3.43 29.66
C LYS A 358 -0.41 -3.99 31.03
N GLY A 359 -0.47 -5.32 31.19
CA GLY A 359 -0.05 -5.98 32.43
C GLY A 359 1.44 -5.77 32.72
N ARG A 360 2.29 -5.80 31.69
CA ARG A 360 3.75 -5.69 31.83
C ARG A 360 4.24 -4.24 31.92
N TYR A 361 3.66 -3.35 31.14
CA TYR A 361 4.18 -1.98 30.96
C TYR A 361 3.27 -0.87 31.48
N GLY A 362 2.07 -1.19 31.97
CA GLY A 362 1.08 -0.19 32.37
C GLY A 362 1.50 0.73 33.53
N THR A 363 2.44 0.29 34.39
CA THR A 363 2.89 1.03 35.57
C THR A 363 4.36 1.44 35.54
N VAL A 364 5.16 0.90 34.61
CA VAL A 364 6.61 1.16 34.54
C VAL A 364 6.92 2.52 33.89
N ASP A 365 8.13 3.03 34.17
CA ASP A 365 8.62 4.31 33.63
C ASP A 365 9.50 4.15 32.38
N LYS A 366 9.92 2.91 32.08
CA LYS A 366 10.73 2.57 30.89
C LYS A 366 10.17 1.37 30.18
N MET A 367 10.17 1.39 28.85
CA MET A 367 9.64 0.34 28.01
C MET A 367 10.49 0.23 26.74
N ASN A 368 10.70 -0.98 26.26
CA ASN A 368 11.13 -1.19 24.88
C ASN A 368 9.89 -1.20 24.00
N PHE A 369 9.72 -0.18 23.17
CA PHE A 369 8.54 -0.03 22.30
C PHE A 369 8.48 -1.06 21.18
N GLU A 370 9.62 -1.57 20.69
CA GLU A 370 9.66 -2.60 19.66
C GLU A 370 9.18 -3.97 20.16
N ALA A 371 9.45 -4.33 21.41
CA ALA A 371 9.19 -5.66 21.94
C ALA A 371 7.71 -6.09 21.85
N PRO A 372 6.70 -5.29 22.26
CA PRO A 372 5.30 -5.67 22.14
C PRO A 372 4.79 -5.62 20.70
N LEU A 373 5.36 -4.81 19.81
CA LEU A 373 5.02 -4.81 18.38
C LEU A 373 5.52 -6.09 17.72
N THR A 374 6.76 -6.50 17.99
CA THR A 374 7.32 -7.80 17.55
C THR A 374 6.49 -8.96 18.09
N SER A 375 6.11 -8.92 19.37
CA SER A 375 5.24 -9.93 20.00
C SER A 375 3.88 -10.03 19.29
N LEU A 376 3.29 -8.91 18.91
CA LEU A 376 2.01 -8.89 18.18
C LEU A 376 2.13 -9.57 16.82
N VAL A 377 3.18 -9.28 16.05
CA VAL A 377 3.42 -9.89 14.73
C VAL A 377 3.56 -11.41 14.85
N TRP A 378 4.41 -11.90 15.76
CA TRP A 378 4.60 -13.35 15.97
C TRP A 378 3.36 -14.05 16.51
N LEU A 379 2.65 -13.44 17.46
CA LEU A 379 1.41 -13.98 18.00
C LEU A 379 0.34 -14.10 16.90
N THR A 380 0.21 -13.09 16.06
CA THR A 380 -0.75 -13.11 14.96
C THR A 380 -0.37 -14.17 13.92
N SER A 381 0.93 -14.31 13.61
CA SER A 381 1.40 -15.37 12.71
C SER A 381 1.04 -16.76 13.24
N ILE A 382 1.31 -17.05 14.50
CA ILE A 382 1.02 -18.35 15.12
C ILE A 382 -0.49 -18.64 15.12
N ILE A 383 -1.32 -17.67 15.51
CA ILE A 383 -2.79 -17.82 15.53
C ILE A 383 -3.32 -18.00 14.11
N SER A 384 -2.83 -17.23 13.13
CA SER A 384 -3.22 -17.35 11.72
C SER A 384 -2.86 -18.72 11.14
N VAL A 385 -1.67 -19.25 11.45
CA VAL A 385 -1.25 -20.61 11.04
C VAL A 385 -2.20 -21.64 11.64
N ALA A 386 -2.47 -21.59 12.94
CA ALA A 386 -3.39 -22.54 13.59
C ALA A 386 -4.79 -22.52 12.96
N ILE A 387 -5.34 -21.31 12.74
CA ILE A 387 -6.64 -21.12 12.08
C ILE A 387 -6.62 -21.66 10.66
N THR A 388 -5.55 -21.45 9.90
CA THR A 388 -5.39 -21.94 8.52
C THR A 388 -5.58 -23.45 8.46
N TYR A 389 -4.90 -24.24 9.32
CA TYR A 389 -5.07 -25.69 9.34
C TYR A 389 -6.47 -26.12 9.79
N VAL A 390 -7.04 -25.48 10.81
CA VAL A 390 -8.38 -25.82 11.32
C VAL A 390 -9.45 -25.56 10.25
N VAL A 391 -9.41 -24.39 9.62
CA VAL A 391 -10.40 -24.00 8.59
C VAL A 391 -10.25 -24.87 7.33
N SER A 392 -9.03 -25.19 6.92
CA SER A 392 -8.81 -26.08 5.78
C SER A 392 -9.31 -27.49 6.04
N TYR A 393 -9.04 -28.04 7.22
CA TYR A 393 -9.56 -29.38 7.61
C TYR A 393 -11.10 -29.37 7.68
N TRP A 394 -11.70 -28.27 8.07
CA TRP A 394 -13.16 -28.16 8.18
C TRP A 394 -13.84 -28.00 6.81
N LEU A 395 -13.25 -27.22 5.87
CA LEU A 395 -13.87 -26.90 4.59
C LEU A 395 -13.52 -27.85 3.44
N ILE A 396 -12.26 -28.30 3.39
CA ILE A 396 -11.76 -29.07 2.24
C ILE A 396 -11.10 -30.41 2.66
N PRO A 397 -11.66 -31.18 3.63
CA PRO A 397 -11.05 -32.43 4.10
C PRO A 397 -10.90 -33.47 3.00
N ASP A 398 -11.87 -33.50 2.08
CA ASP A 398 -11.97 -34.51 1.01
C ASP A 398 -11.49 -33.98 -0.35
N LEU A 399 -10.79 -32.85 -0.40
CA LEU A 399 -10.28 -32.29 -1.64
C LEU A 399 -9.22 -33.23 -2.24
N GLY A 400 -9.42 -33.64 -3.49
CA GLY A 400 -8.53 -34.52 -4.22
C GLY A 400 -8.34 -35.89 -3.55
N ASP A 401 -7.14 -36.16 -3.05
CA ASP A 401 -6.78 -37.41 -2.37
C ASP A 401 -7.09 -37.42 -0.84
N GLY A 402 -7.78 -36.39 -0.35
CA GLY A 402 -8.05 -36.22 1.07
C GLY A 402 -6.85 -35.73 1.91
N THR A 403 -5.72 -35.44 1.28
CA THR A 403 -4.52 -34.90 1.96
C THR A 403 -4.22 -33.45 1.59
N LEU A 404 -4.92 -32.89 0.61
CA LEU A 404 -4.61 -31.55 0.08
C LEU A 404 -4.88 -30.43 1.06
N TRP A 405 -5.82 -30.60 2.01
CA TRP A 405 -6.12 -29.58 3.02
C TRP A 405 -4.89 -29.16 3.83
N TRP A 406 -4.08 -30.12 4.30
CA TRP A 406 -2.88 -29.80 5.06
C TRP A 406 -1.71 -29.33 4.17
N LYS A 407 -1.62 -29.84 2.94
CA LYS A 407 -0.61 -29.44 1.97
C LYS A 407 -0.79 -27.97 1.54
N LEU A 408 -2.00 -27.57 1.18
CA LEU A 408 -2.34 -26.19 0.85
C LEU A 408 -2.18 -25.27 2.06
N SER A 409 -2.57 -25.72 3.26
CA SER A 409 -2.31 -25.00 4.51
C SER A 409 -0.83 -24.78 4.76
N SER A 410 0.02 -25.77 4.45
CA SER A 410 1.48 -25.63 4.59
C SER A 410 2.06 -24.60 3.63
N VAL A 411 1.53 -24.49 2.42
CA VAL A 411 1.93 -23.46 1.46
C VAL A 411 1.54 -22.05 1.95
N ILE A 412 0.30 -21.87 2.43
CA ILE A 412 -0.13 -20.59 3.04
C ILE A 412 0.73 -20.27 4.26
N THR A 413 1.05 -21.29 5.09
CA THR A 413 1.91 -21.12 6.26
C THR A 413 3.29 -20.58 5.91
N CYS A 414 3.89 -21.01 4.77
CA CYS A 414 5.16 -20.42 4.30
C CYS A 414 5.04 -18.91 4.11
N GLY A 415 3.94 -18.44 3.51
CA GLY A 415 3.69 -17.01 3.35
C GLY A 415 3.45 -16.28 4.68
N THR A 416 2.66 -16.87 5.58
CA THR A 416 2.38 -16.28 6.90
C THR A 416 3.65 -16.18 7.76
N LEU A 417 4.50 -17.22 7.74
CA LEU A 417 5.80 -17.18 8.41
C LEU A 417 6.75 -16.19 7.76
N ALA A 418 6.72 -16.04 6.44
CA ALA A 418 7.49 -15.02 5.75
C ALA A 418 7.11 -13.61 6.21
N GLY A 419 5.82 -13.34 6.40
CA GLY A 419 5.31 -12.09 6.94
C GLY A 419 5.83 -11.76 8.36
N ALA A 420 6.25 -12.76 9.15
CA ALA A 420 6.88 -12.57 10.44
C ALA A 420 8.42 -12.55 10.37
N ILE A 421 9.03 -13.37 9.50
CA ILE A 421 10.50 -13.52 9.40
C ILE A 421 11.12 -12.35 8.62
N ILE A 422 10.49 -11.88 7.53
CA ILE A 422 11.04 -10.78 6.73
C ILE A 422 11.24 -9.50 7.55
N PRO A 423 10.31 -9.05 8.42
CA PRO A 423 10.56 -7.95 9.33
C PRO A 423 11.81 -8.13 10.21
N GLU A 424 12.04 -9.33 10.74
CA GLU A 424 13.24 -9.60 11.56
C GLU A 424 14.53 -9.53 10.71
N LEU A 425 14.52 -10.02 9.48
CA LEU A 425 15.65 -9.87 8.57
C LEU A 425 15.88 -8.40 8.19
N VAL A 426 14.84 -7.61 7.99
CA VAL A 426 14.97 -6.17 7.71
C VAL A 426 15.60 -5.44 8.89
N LYS A 427 15.20 -5.76 10.12
CA LYS A 427 15.80 -5.17 11.34
C LYS A 427 17.32 -5.38 11.44
N VAL A 428 17.85 -6.49 10.90
CA VAL A 428 19.30 -6.73 10.85
C VAL A 428 20.03 -5.61 10.11
N PHE A 429 19.37 -4.94 9.16
CA PHE A 429 19.95 -3.88 8.32
C PHE A 429 19.49 -2.47 8.70
N THR A 430 18.33 -2.32 9.32
CA THR A 430 17.67 -1.01 9.50
C THR A 430 17.42 -0.60 10.95
N SER A 431 17.38 -1.53 11.92
CA SER A 431 17.12 -1.18 13.33
C SER A 431 18.27 -0.34 13.93
N THR A 432 17.95 0.56 14.86
CA THR A 432 18.95 1.32 15.63
C THR A 432 19.92 0.40 16.39
N SER A 433 19.50 -0.80 16.78
CA SER A 433 20.37 -1.81 17.40
C SER A 433 21.30 -2.52 16.41
N SER A 434 21.07 -2.38 15.09
CA SER A 434 21.78 -3.07 14.02
C SER A 434 23.26 -2.71 13.95
N GLY A 435 24.11 -3.72 13.68
CA GLY A 435 25.53 -3.50 13.39
C GLY A 435 25.76 -2.68 12.12
N HIS A 436 24.90 -2.86 11.08
CA HIS A 436 24.99 -2.11 9.82
C HIS A 436 24.66 -0.62 10.02
N VAL A 437 23.64 -0.29 10.81
CA VAL A 437 23.31 1.11 11.13
C VAL A 437 24.40 1.77 11.97
N LYS A 438 24.97 1.05 12.94
CA LYS A 438 26.14 1.52 13.72
C LYS A 438 27.38 1.73 12.85
N GLU A 439 27.56 0.90 11.80
CA GLU A 439 28.62 1.11 10.80
C GLU A 439 28.39 2.38 9.98
N VAL A 440 27.14 2.70 9.59
CA VAL A 440 26.80 3.96 8.95
C VAL A 440 27.16 5.16 9.83
N VAL A 441 26.88 5.07 11.15
CA VAL A 441 27.28 6.12 12.13
C VAL A 441 28.80 6.22 12.23
N ALA A 442 29.51 5.11 12.33
CA ALA A 442 30.98 5.09 12.41
C ALA A 442 31.61 5.68 11.13
N SER A 443 31.12 5.26 9.96
CA SER A 443 31.53 5.81 8.66
C SER A 443 31.29 7.31 8.56
N SER A 444 30.15 7.79 9.10
CA SER A 444 29.83 9.22 9.15
C SER A 444 30.82 10.02 10.02
N ARG A 445 31.28 9.41 11.10
CA ARG A 445 32.24 10.03 12.02
C ARG A 445 33.62 10.18 11.37
N GLU A 446 34.07 9.16 10.63
CA GLU A 446 35.41 9.12 10.03
C GLU A 446 35.48 9.86 8.69
N GLY A 447 34.44 9.76 7.86
CA GLY A 447 34.47 10.30 6.49
C GLY A 447 33.30 11.23 6.13
N GLY A 448 32.57 11.72 7.13
CA GLY A 448 31.46 12.67 6.92
C GLY A 448 30.38 12.11 6.02
N ALA A 449 29.70 12.98 5.29
CA ALA A 449 28.59 12.65 4.40
C ALA A 449 28.98 11.64 3.29
N SER A 450 30.22 11.68 2.80
CA SER A 450 30.67 10.80 1.71
C SER A 450 30.67 9.33 2.12
N LEU A 451 31.27 8.99 3.26
CA LEU A 451 31.27 7.60 3.75
C LEU A 451 29.92 7.21 4.33
N ASN A 452 29.13 8.14 4.85
CA ASN A 452 27.73 7.91 5.24
C ASN A 452 26.91 7.36 4.06
N ILE A 453 26.94 8.07 2.92
CA ILE A 453 26.21 7.67 1.70
C ILE A 453 26.66 6.28 1.25
N LEU A 454 27.97 6.03 1.15
CA LEU A 454 28.50 4.75 0.68
C LEU A 454 28.10 3.58 1.61
N SER A 455 28.16 3.75 2.93
CA SER A 455 27.82 2.68 3.87
C SER A 455 26.32 2.34 3.87
N GLY A 456 25.45 3.32 3.68
CA GLY A 456 24.01 3.06 3.48
C GLY A 456 23.70 2.34 2.18
N PHE A 457 24.40 2.65 1.07
CA PHE A 457 24.32 1.86 -0.15
C PHE A 457 24.73 0.40 0.06
N VAL A 458 25.78 0.16 0.84
CA VAL A 458 26.22 -1.20 1.20
C VAL A 458 25.13 -1.91 1.98
N ALA A 459 24.60 -1.30 3.04
CA ALA A 459 23.51 -1.89 3.84
C ALA A 459 22.29 -2.24 2.99
N GLY A 460 21.85 -1.35 2.09
CA GLY A 460 20.76 -1.58 1.18
C GLY A 460 20.98 -2.74 0.21
N ASN A 461 22.15 -2.84 -0.42
CA ASN A 461 22.48 -3.91 -1.35
C ASN A 461 22.55 -5.28 -0.64
N PHE A 462 23.18 -5.36 0.54
CA PHE A 462 23.22 -6.60 1.31
C PHE A 462 21.83 -7.04 1.76
N SER A 463 20.99 -6.09 2.16
CA SER A 463 19.60 -6.39 2.53
C SER A 463 18.81 -6.97 1.36
N ALA A 464 18.93 -6.38 0.16
CA ALA A 464 18.26 -6.88 -1.05
C ALA A 464 18.72 -8.29 -1.41
N TYR A 465 20.01 -8.60 -1.27
CA TYR A 465 20.54 -9.95 -1.48
C TYR A 465 19.94 -10.98 -0.51
N TRP A 466 19.99 -10.72 0.80
CA TRP A 466 19.51 -11.65 1.81
C TRP A 466 18.00 -11.84 1.79
N LEU A 467 17.23 -10.76 1.59
CA LEU A 467 15.78 -10.84 1.45
C LEU A 467 15.37 -11.56 0.17
N GLY A 468 16.11 -11.34 -0.93
CA GLY A 468 15.92 -12.08 -2.16
C GLY A 468 16.13 -13.59 -1.98
N LEU A 469 17.20 -13.99 -1.29
CA LEU A 469 17.43 -15.42 -0.96
C LEU A 469 16.33 -15.99 -0.06
N ALA A 470 15.87 -15.23 0.94
CA ALA A 470 14.77 -15.67 1.79
C ALA A 470 13.48 -15.90 1.00
N MET A 471 13.14 -15.00 0.07
CA MET A 471 11.99 -15.17 -0.83
C MET A 471 12.14 -16.40 -1.74
N VAL A 472 13.30 -16.60 -2.36
CA VAL A 472 13.59 -17.77 -3.18
C VAL A 472 13.44 -19.05 -2.36
N PHE A 473 13.95 -19.07 -1.13
CA PHE A 473 13.83 -20.22 -0.24
C PHE A 473 12.35 -20.55 0.06
N LEU A 474 11.55 -19.57 0.43
CA LEU A 474 10.13 -19.75 0.74
C LEU A 474 9.32 -20.18 -0.49
N MET A 475 9.57 -19.55 -1.65
CA MET A 475 8.93 -19.95 -2.91
C MET A 475 9.36 -21.36 -3.34
N SER A 476 10.62 -21.76 -3.09
CA SER A 476 11.10 -23.13 -3.36
C SER A 476 10.38 -24.17 -2.51
N ILE A 477 10.07 -23.87 -1.25
CA ILE A 477 9.24 -24.74 -0.41
C ILE A 477 7.86 -24.91 -1.06
N GLY A 478 7.20 -23.82 -1.44
CA GLY A 478 5.91 -23.85 -2.15
C GLY A 478 5.97 -24.68 -3.44
N TYR A 479 7.04 -24.51 -4.22
CA TYR A 479 7.30 -25.30 -5.44
C TYR A 479 7.44 -26.80 -5.14
N LEU A 480 8.22 -27.17 -4.14
CA LEU A 480 8.42 -28.59 -3.75
C LEU A 480 7.10 -29.23 -3.29
N PHE A 481 6.30 -28.51 -2.48
CA PHE A 481 4.99 -28.98 -2.08
C PHE A 481 4.05 -29.16 -3.27
N SER A 482 4.04 -28.24 -4.23
CA SER A 482 3.17 -28.33 -5.41
C SER A 482 3.52 -29.49 -6.33
N ARG A 483 4.82 -29.82 -6.47
CA ARG A 483 5.29 -30.93 -7.33
C ARG A 483 5.11 -32.30 -6.70
N SER A 484 5.32 -32.42 -5.39
CA SER A 484 5.38 -33.70 -4.69
C SER A 484 4.03 -34.29 -4.30
N PHE A 485 2.92 -33.53 -4.37
CA PHE A 485 1.72 -33.83 -3.62
C PHE A 485 0.41 -33.95 -4.44
N GLY A 486 0.48 -34.28 -5.72
CA GLY A 486 -0.73 -34.59 -6.50
C GLY A 486 -1.59 -33.41 -6.95
N LEU A 487 -1.15 -32.18 -6.77
CA LEU A 487 -1.86 -30.98 -7.26
C LEU A 487 -1.98 -30.94 -8.80
N GLY A 488 -1.05 -31.59 -9.52
CA GLY A 488 -1.06 -31.66 -10.97
C GLY A 488 -2.24 -32.40 -11.59
N SER A 489 -2.98 -33.21 -10.81
CA SER A 489 -4.22 -33.84 -11.25
C SER A 489 -5.45 -32.94 -11.11
N LEU A 490 -5.34 -31.80 -10.39
CA LEU A 490 -6.45 -30.91 -10.06
C LEU A 490 -6.47 -29.66 -10.93
N MET A 491 -5.30 -29.15 -11.32
CA MET A 491 -5.17 -27.89 -12.01
C MET A 491 -3.96 -27.82 -12.94
N LEU A 492 -4.05 -26.96 -13.91
CA LEU A 492 -2.91 -26.59 -14.75
C LEU A 492 -1.94 -25.72 -13.93
N ALA A 493 -0.63 -25.94 -14.11
CA ALA A 493 0.45 -25.20 -13.45
C ALA A 493 0.28 -25.05 -11.92
N PRO A 494 0.20 -26.12 -11.13
CA PRO A 494 -0.04 -26.08 -9.69
C PRO A 494 1.05 -25.31 -8.93
N GLN A 495 2.25 -25.15 -9.51
CA GLN A 495 3.35 -24.36 -8.95
C GLN A 495 3.00 -22.87 -8.86
N VAL A 496 2.30 -22.34 -9.86
CA VAL A 496 1.84 -20.95 -9.88
C VAL A 496 0.78 -20.69 -8.81
N PHE A 497 -0.15 -21.64 -8.66
CA PHE A 497 -1.13 -21.60 -7.58
C PHE A 497 -0.46 -21.59 -6.21
N ALA A 498 0.57 -22.41 -6.02
CA ALA A 498 1.35 -22.43 -4.79
C ALA A 498 2.02 -21.06 -4.53
N PHE A 499 2.58 -20.41 -5.55
CA PHE A 499 3.12 -19.06 -5.39
C PHE A 499 2.02 -18.04 -5.02
N GLY A 500 0.85 -18.10 -5.67
CA GLY A 500 -0.30 -17.30 -5.29
C GLY A 500 -0.75 -17.52 -3.83
N LEU A 501 -0.71 -18.77 -3.35
CA LEU A 501 -1.02 -19.10 -1.95
C LEU A 501 0.07 -18.61 -0.98
N VAL A 502 1.35 -18.59 -1.37
CA VAL A 502 2.40 -17.92 -0.57
C VAL A 502 2.11 -16.42 -0.45
N ALA A 503 1.79 -15.74 -1.56
CA ALA A 503 1.37 -14.34 -1.52
C ALA A 503 0.14 -14.12 -0.64
N PHE A 504 -0.83 -15.01 -0.72
CA PHE A 504 -2.01 -15.00 0.12
C PHE A 504 -1.67 -15.18 1.61
N GLY A 505 -0.69 -16.03 1.92
CA GLY A 505 -0.19 -16.25 3.27
C GLY A 505 0.47 -15.01 3.88
N PHE A 506 1.19 -14.20 3.09
CA PHE A 506 1.72 -12.89 3.55
C PHE A 506 0.60 -11.99 4.08
N LEU A 507 -0.59 -12.06 3.48
CA LEU A 507 -1.76 -11.28 3.87
C LEU A 507 -2.48 -11.85 5.11
N GLY A 508 -2.06 -13.01 5.62
CA GLY A 508 -2.67 -13.69 6.78
C GLY A 508 -2.68 -12.89 8.08
N MET A 509 -1.90 -11.82 8.15
CA MET A 509 -1.81 -10.90 9.29
C MET A 509 -2.23 -9.46 8.94
N GLY A 510 -3.01 -9.26 7.88
CA GLY A 510 -3.27 -7.98 7.26
C GLY A 510 -3.56 -6.82 8.18
N PRO A 511 -4.61 -6.86 9.03
CA PRO A 511 -4.91 -5.76 9.95
C PRO A 511 -3.73 -5.42 10.86
N VAL A 512 -2.96 -6.41 11.31
CA VAL A 512 -1.78 -6.21 12.17
C VAL A 512 -0.61 -5.61 11.38
N THR A 513 -0.34 -6.10 10.17
CA THR A 513 0.70 -5.53 9.29
C THR A 513 0.42 -4.05 9.00
N ILE A 514 -0.83 -3.72 8.69
CA ILE A 514 -1.28 -2.33 8.50
C ILE A 514 -1.12 -1.52 9.79
N ALA A 515 -1.43 -2.13 10.94
CA ALA A 515 -1.34 -1.44 12.23
C ALA A 515 0.09 -1.08 12.61
N VAL A 516 1.05 -1.97 12.39
CA VAL A 516 2.46 -1.71 12.71
C VAL A 516 3.12 -0.76 11.68
N ASP A 517 2.66 -0.76 10.43
CA ASP A 517 3.10 0.21 9.42
C ASP A 517 2.56 1.62 9.74
N SER A 518 1.26 1.74 10.07
CA SER A 518 0.61 3.00 10.47
C SER A 518 1.14 3.56 11.80
N TYR A 519 1.86 2.77 12.58
CA TYR A 519 2.44 3.19 13.86
C TYR A 519 3.48 4.31 13.65
N GLY A 520 4.36 4.17 12.64
CA GLY A 520 5.43 5.12 12.35
C GLY A 520 4.95 6.55 12.11
N PRO A 521 4.06 6.81 11.12
CA PRO A 521 3.55 8.15 10.87
C PRO A 521 2.87 8.82 12.07
N VAL A 522 2.30 8.03 12.99
CA VAL A 522 1.70 8.60 14.22
C VAL A 522 2.75 9.00 15.23
N THR A 523 3.81 8.19 15.40
CA THR A 523 4.89 8.50 16.38
C THR A 523 5.71 9.70 15.96
N ASP A 524 6.07 9.78 14.68
CA ASP A 524 6.80 10.88 14.08
C ASP A 524 6.02 12.21 14.24
N ASN A 525 4.79 12.25 13.75
CA ASN A 525 3.95 13.44 13.91
C ASN A 525 3.57 13.78 15.36
N ALA A 526 3.59 12.82 16.28
CA ALA A 526 3.35 13.13 17.69
C ALA A 526 4.49 13.97 18.28
N GLN A 527 5.75 13.72 17.88
CA GLN A 527 6.89 14.53 18.24
C GLN A 527 6.74 15.96 17.66
N SER A 528 6.47 16.07 16.38
CA SER A 528 6.27 17.36 15.71
C SER A 528 5.11 18.17 16.29
N VAL A 529 3.98 17.53 16.61
CA VAL A 529 2.84 18.20 17.28
C VAL A 529 3.22 18.70 18.67
N PHE A 530 4.05 17.93 19.42
CA PHE A 530 4.56 18.40 20.72
C PHE A 530 5.38 19.69 20.55
N GLU A 531 6.38 19.71 19.68
CA GLU A 531 7.27 20.86 19.45
C GLU A 531 6.51 22.07 18.88
N LEU A 532 5.67 21.88 17.86
CA LEU A 532 4.87 22.95 17.24
C LEU A 532 3.83 23.56 18.18
N SER A 533 3.35 22.79 19.18
CA SER A 533 2.39 23.31 20.17
C SER A 533 2.99 24.39 21.06
N VAL A 534 4.34 24.37 21.24
CA VAL A 534 5.11 25.24 22.13
C VAL A 534 4.51 25.25 23.54
N ILE A 535 3.97 24.10 23.96
CA ILE A 535 3.22 23.96 25.22
C ILE A 535 4.07 24.33 26.44
N GLU A 536 5.39 24.09 26.40
CA GLU A 536 6.31 24.41 27.50
C GLU A 536 6.43 25.93 27.76
N ASN A 537 6.19 26.76 26.75
CA ASN A 537 6.33 28.22 26.85
C ASN A 537 5.03 28.91 27.33
N ILE A 538 3.94 28.15 27.52
CA ILE A 538 2.66 28.71 27.99
C ILE A 538 2.77 29.08 29.47
N PRO A 539 2.56 30.33 29.85
CA PRO A 539 2.64 30.76 31.26
C PRO A 539 1.66 29.98 32.14
N GLY A 540 2.16 29.42 33.27
CA GLY A 540 1.34 28.69 34.23
C GLY A 540 0.85 27.31 33.75
N ILE A 541 1.45 26.74 32.68
CA ILE A 541 0.99 25.47 32.09
C ILE A 541 1.11 24.29 33.05
N LYS A 542 2.15 24.23 33.88
CA LYS A 542 2.37 23.14 34.85
C LYS A 542 1.22 23.06 35.86
N GLU A 543 0.84 24.21 36.42
CA GLU A 543 -0.27 24.36 37.35
C GLU A 543 -1.60 24.05 36.66
N GLN A 544 -1.78 24.48 35.43
CA GLN A 544 -2.97 24.17 34.63
C GLN A 544 -3.07 22.66 34.38
N LEU A 545 -2.02 21.99 33.94
CA LEU A 545 -2.02 20.55 33.67
C LEU A 545 -2.31 19.74 34.95
N LYS A 546 -1.74 20.17 36.09
CA LYS A 546 -2.02 19.53 37.37
C LYS A 546 -3.48 19.69 37.80
N ARG A 547 -4.03 20.91 37.64
CA ARG A 547 -5.42 21.20 38.02
C ARG A 547 -6.44 20.52 37.13
N ASP A 548 -6.25 20.61 35.79
CA ASP A 548 -7.27 20.22 34.79
C ASP A 548 -7.16 18.72 34.42
N TYR A 549 -5.97 18.14 34.55
CA TYR A 549 -5.69 16.75 34.12
C TYR A 549 -5.07 15.85 35.20
N GLY A 550 -4.69 16.40 36.37
CA GLY A 550 -4.31 15.66 37.57
C GLY A 550 -2.91 15.03 37.56
N PHE A 551 -1.95 15.55 36.76
CA PHE A 551 -0.56 15.07 36.75
C PHE A 551 0.49 16.21 36.74
N ASP A 552 1.67 15.90 37.28
CA ASP A 552 2.84 16.77 37.23
C ASP A 552 3.68 16.46 35.99
N VAL A 553 3.95 17.47 35.16
CA VAL A 553 4.65 17.32 33.88
C VAL A 553 6.18 17.48 34.05
N ARG A 554 6.94 16.62 33.32
CA ARG A 554 8.38 16.73 33.09
C ARG A 554 8.61 16.76 31.58
N PHE A 555 8.78 17.95 31.00
CA PHE A 555 8.86 18.13 29.55
C PHE A 555 10.03 17.35 28.91
N ASP A 556 11.23 17.39 29.52
CA ASP A 556 12.39 16.67 28.99
C ASP A 556 12.13 15.16 28.91
N HIS A 557 11.53 14.58 29.96
CA HIS A 557 11.18 13.16 29.95
C HIS A 557 10.09 12.83 28.91
N ALA A 558 9.17 13.74 28.68
CA ALA A 558 8.14 13.59 27.63
C ALA A 558 8.77 13.57 26.23
N LYS A 559 9.77 14.42 25.97
CA LYS A 559 10.55 14.45 24.74
C LYS A 559 11.33 13.16 24.53
N ASP A 560 12.08 12.72 25.54
CA ASP A 560 12.84 11.46 25.49
C ASP A 560 11.92 10.27 25.12
N LEU A 561 10.73 10.20 25.74
CA LEU A 561 9.75 9.14 25.44
C LEU A 561 9.19 9.22 24.02
N LEU A 562 8.95 10.43 23.48
CA LEU A 562 8.48 10.61 22.10
C LEU A 562 9.55 10.19 21.11
N GLU A 563 10.82 10.60 21.33
CA GLU A 563 11.95 10.24 20.49
C GLU A 563 12.22 8.71 20.49
N GLU A 564 12.18 8.06 21.68
CA GLU A 564 12.32 6.60 21.78
C GLU A 564 11.18 5.86 21.05
N ASN A 565 9.95 6.37 21.15
CA ASN A 565 8.79 5.79 20.50
C ASN A 565 8.83 5.98 18.98
N ASP A 566 9.32 7.12 18.50
CA ASP A 566 9.51 7.40 17.08
C ASP A 566 10.60 6.48 16.47
N GLY A 567 11.70 6.22 17.17
CA GLY A 567 12.69 5.23 16.74
C GLY A 567 12.09 3.84 16.51
N ALA A 568 11.18 3.38 17.39
CA ALA A 568 10.44 2.13 17.19
C ALA A 568 9.48 2.23 16.01
N GLY A 569 8.81 3.36 15.82
CA GLY A 569 7.92 3.63 14.70
C GLY A 569 8.65 3.52 13.37
N ASN A 570 9.81 4.14 13.23
CA ASN A 570 10.65 4.07 12.04
C ASN A 570 11.12 2.64 11.73
N THR A 571 11.50 1.87 12.75
CA THR A 571 11.86 0.46 12.59
C THR A 571 10.70 -0.35 11.97
N PHE A 572 9.48 -0.24 12.50
CA PHE A 572 8.34 -1.01 12.01
C PHE A 572 7.80 -0.51 10.66
N LYS A 573 7.79 0.79 10.40
CA LYS A 573 7.53 1.39 9.08
C LYS A 573 8.49 0.82 8.02
N ALA A 574 9.77 0.68 8.33
CA ALA A 574 10.75 0.08 7.42
C ALA A 574 10.52 -1.42 7.20
N THR A 575 10.10 -2.17 8.22
CA THR A 575 9.92 -3.64 8.14
C THR A 575 8.66 -4.06 7.38
N ALA A 576 7.58 -3.27 7.42
CA ALA A 576 6.32 -3.57 6.75
C ALA A 576 6.43 -3.44 5.22
N LYS A 577 7.22 -2.49 4.72
CA LYS A 577 7.37 -2.21 3.27
C LYS A 577 7.85 -3.41 2.46
N PRO A 578 8.95 -4.14 2.80
CA PRO A 578 9.37 -5.33 2.07
C PRO A 578 8.34 -6.47 2.06
N VAL A 579 7.52 -6.60 3.11
CA VAL A 579 6.42 -7.59 3.15
C VAL A 579 5.35 -7.24 2.11
N LEU A 580 4.90 -5.98 2.06
CA LEU A 580 3.91 -5.52 1.08
C LEU A 580 4.43 -5.61 -0.36
N ILE A 581 5.70 -5.23 -0.60
CA ILE A 581 6.35 -5.34 -1.92
C ILE A 581 6.47 -6.81 -2.34
N GLY A 582 6.92 -7.70 -1.45
CA GLY A 582 7.01 -9.14 -1.70
C GLY A 582 5.65 -9.74 -2.06
N THR A 583 4.61 -9.36 -1.33
CA THR A 583 3.22 -9.77 -1.63
C THR A 583 2.76 -9.30 -3.01
N ALA A 584 3.03 -8.04 -3.36
CA ALA A 584 2.67 -7.48 -4.65
C ALA A 584 3.34 -8.22 -5.81
N VAL A 585 4.64 -8.51 -5.70
CA VAL A 585 5.39 -9.18 -6.76
C VAL A 585 4.93 -10.62 -6.94
N VAL A 586 4.77 -11.38 -5.84
CA VAL A 586 4.31 -12.77 -5.90
C VAL A 586 2.84 -12.83 -6.38
N GLY A 587 1.99 -11.88 -5.97
CA GLY A 587 0.63 -11.73 -6.49
C GLY A 587 0.59 -11.36 -7.98
N ALA A 588 1.42 -10.41 -8.41
CA ALA A 588 1.56 -10.04 -9.83
C ALA A 588 2.04 -11.22 -10.69
N THR A 589 2.92 -12.07 -10.15
CA THR A 589 3.35 -13.30 -10.84
C THR A 589 2.17 -14.20 -11.16
N THR A 590 1.23 -14.39 -10.23
CA THR A 590 0.02 -15.18 -10.46
C THR A 590 -0.83 -14.60 -11.59
N MET A 591 -1.00 -13.28 -11.62
CA MET A 591 -1.74 -12.59 -12.68
C MET A 591 -1.02 -12.68 -14.04
N ILE A 592 0.31 -12.54 -14.09
CA ILE A 592 1.09 -12.71 -15.31
C ILE A 592 0.90 -14.11 -15.89
N PHE A 593 0.89 -15.15 -15.03
CA PHE A 593 0.61 -16.50 -15.49
C PHE A 593 -0.81 -16.70 -16.00
N SER A 594 -1.80 -16.01 -15.44
CA SER A 594 -3.15 -16.02 -15.99
C SER A 594 -3.19 -15.40 -17.39
N ILE A 595 -2.46 -14.30 -17.64
CA ILE A 595 -2.29 -13.75 -18.99
C ILE A 595 -1.62 -14.78 -19.92
N ILE A 596 -0.59 -15.49 -19.45
CA ILE A 596 0.07 -16.55 -20.20
C ILE A 596 -0.92 -17.66 -20.57
N PHE A 597 -1.75 -18.12 -19.64
CA PHE A 597 -2.76 -19.13 -19.92
C PHE A 597 -3.72 -18.70 -21.01
N SER A 598 -4.18 -17.47 -20.98
CA SER A 598 -5.05 -16.90 -22.00
C SER A 598 -4.36 -16.88 -23.38
N LEU A 599 -3.09 -16.47 -23.45
CA LEU A 599 -2.33 -16.35 -24.69
C LEU A 599 -1.86 -17.69 -25.27
N THR A 600 -1.80 -18.73 -24.44
CA THR A 600 -1.29 -20.06 -24.82
C THR A 600 -2.38 -21.13 -24.85
N ALA A 601 -3.65 -20.74 -24.81
CA ALA A 601 -4.78 -21.68 -24.74
C ALA A 601 -4.57 -22.76 -23.66
N GLY A 602 -4.22 -22.37 -22.45
CA GLY A 602 -3.95 -23.29 -21.33
C GLY A 602 -2.63 -24.06 -21.47
N LEU A 603 -1.57 -23.43 -21.97
CA LEU A 603 -0.23 -24.00 -22.22
C LEU A 603 -0.18 -25.07 -23.31
N THR A 604 -1.13 -25.05 -24.24
CA THR A 604 -1.16 -25.99 -25.38
C THR A 604 -0.58 -25.40 -26.66
N GLU A 605 -0.61 -24.06 -26.82
CA GLU A 605 -0.17 -23.36 -28.01
C GLU A 605 0.86 -22.26 -27.68
N ASN A 606 1.77 -22.00 -28.61
CA ASN A 606 2.72 -20.89 -28.55
C ASN A 606 3.63 -20.85 -27.30
N VAL A 607 3.76 -21.93 -26.56
CA VAL A 607 4.58 -21.99 -25.33
C VAL A 607 6.07 -21.73 -25.62
N GLU A 608 6.52 -22.07 -26.83
CA GLU A 608 7.88 -21.82 -27.30
C GLU A 608 8.23 -20.32 -27.38
N LYS A 609 7.22 -19.45 -27.50
CA LYS A 609 7.39 -17.99 -27.52
C LYS A 609 7.70 -17.40 -26.13
N LEU A 610 7.52 -18.18 -25.06
CA LEU A 610 7.91 -17.85 -23.69
C LEU A 610 9.39 -18.21 -23.40
N SER A 611 10.23 -18.22 -24.41
CA SER A 611 11.62 -18.58 -24.35
C SER A 611 12.54 -17.39 -24.64
N LEU A 612 13.73 -17.40 -24.04
CA LEU A 612 14.80 -16.45 -24.38
C LEU A 612 15.23 -16.54 -25.85
N LEU A 613 14.92 -17.64 -26.53
CA LEU A 613 15.15 -17.80 -27.97
C LEU A 613 14.12 -17.04 -28.81
N HIS A 614 13.04 -16.55 -28.21
CA HIS A 614 12.08 -15.68 -28.90
C HIS A 614 12.48 -14.21 -28.66
N PRO A 615 13.01 -13.50 -29.67
CA PRO A 615 13.57 -12.17 -29.47
C PRO A 615 12.61 -11.15 -28.83
N PRO A 616 11.31 -11.09 -29.19
CA PRO A 616 10.37 -10.17 -28.54
C PRO A 616 10.29 -10.37 -27.03
N PHE A 617 10.20 -11.61 -26.54
CA PHE A 617 10.17 -11.90 -25.11
C PHE A 617 11.44 -11.41 -24.39
N PHE A 618 12.62 -11.68 -24.95
CA PHE A 618 13.89 -11.22 -24.40
C PHE A 618 13.98 -9.68 -24.38
N LEU A 619 13.58 -9.02 -25.48
CA LEU A 619 13.56 -7.56 -25.53
C LEU A 619 12.58 -6.95 -24.52
N GLY A 620 11.44 -7.63 -24.26
CA GLY A 620 10.53 -7.27 -23.19
C GLY A 620 11.20 -7.28 -21.81
N LEU A 621 11.98 -8.35 -21.51
CA LEU A 621 12.74 -8.46 -20.26
C LEU A 621 13.71 -7.28 -20.07
N VAL A 622 14.43 -6.89 -21.12
CA VAL A 622 15.35 -5.74 -21.07
C VAL A 622 14.60 -4.43 -20.84
N THR A 623 13.46 -4.27 -21.53
CA THR A 623 12.66 -3.04 -21.47
C THR A 623 12.05 -2.81 -20.09
N GLY A 624 11.56 -3.88 -19.43
CA GLY A 624 10.97 -3.76 -18.09
C GLY A 624 11.96 -3.25 -17.05
N GLY A 625 13.21 -3.73 -17.09
CA GLY A 625 14.27 -3.21 -16.24
C GLY A 625 14.54 -1.71 -16.50
N ALA A 626 14.62 -1.31 -17.78
CA ALA A 626 14.82 0.09 -18.14
C ALA A 626 13.70 1.01 -17.61
N VAL A 627 12.45 0.55 -17.65
CA VAL A 627 11.28 1.30 -17.12
C VAL A 627 11.36 1.48 -15.60
N ILE A 628 11.80 0.48 -14.84
CA ILE A 628 11.99 0.59 -13.38
C ILE A 628 13.07 1.64 -13.05
N TYR A 629 14.19 1.65 -13.77
CA TYR A 629 15.24 2.67 -13.55
C TYR A 629 14.78 4.07 -13.98
N TRP A 630 14.04 4.18 -15.08
CA TRP A 630 13.40 5.45 -15.45
C TRP A 630 12.46 5.93 -14.35
N PHE A 631 11.60 5.06 -13.82
CA PHE A 631 10.65 5.40 -12.76
C PHE A 631 11.36 5.92 -11.52
N THR A 632 12.43 5.24 -11.09
CA THR A 632 13.26 5.66 -9.95
C THR A 632 13.84 7.06 -10.18
N GLY A 633 14.42 7.28 -11.36
CA GLY A 633 14.99 8.59 -11.71
C GLY A 633 13.95 9.70 -11.81
N ALA A 634 12.78 9.43 -12.38
CA ALA A 634 11.71 10.41 -12.53
C ALA A 634 11.09 10.82 -11.19
N SER A 635 10.89 9.86 -10.28
CA SER A 635 10.37 10.14 -8.93
C SER A 635 11.37 10.94 -8.09
N ALA A 636 12.66 10.54 -8.10
CA ALA A 636 13.71 11.30 -7.41
C ALA A 636 13.87 12.72 -7.99
N GLN A 637 13.78 12.89 -9.33
CA GLN A 637 13.84 14.21 -9.97
C GLN A 637 12.68 15.12 -9.56
N ALA A 638 11.46 14.56 -9.43
CA ALA A 638 10.30 15.32 -9.00
C ALA A 638 10.46 15.83 -7.55
N VAL A 639 10.97 14.96 -6.66
CA VAL A 639 11.29 15.33 -5.26
C VAL A 639 12.38 16.41 -5.23
N THR A 640 13.50 16.19 -5.90
CA THR A 640 14.64 17.14 -5.89
C THR A 640 14.23 18.53 -6.37
N THR A 641 13.48 18.62 -7.46
CA THR A 641 13.03 19.92 -8.00
C THR A 641 12.02 20.60 -7.08
N GLY A 642 11.07 19.85 -6.52
CA GLY A 642 10.10 20.38 -5.57
C GLY A 642 10.77 20.86 -4.28
N ALA A 643 11.68 20.06 -3.72
CA ALA A 643 12.45 20.39 -2.52
C ALA A 643 13.27 21.67 -2.71
N TYR A 644 13.95 21.80 -3.85
CA TYR A 644 14.66 23.04 -4.18
C TYR A 644 13.74 24.28 -4.08
N ARG A 645 12.54 24.20 -4.64
CA ARG A 645 11.57 25.30 -4.59
C ARG A 645 11.00 25.56 -3.19
N ALA A 646 10.76 24.52 -2.42
CA ALA A 646 10.36 24.65 -1.03
C ALA A 646 11.47 25.34 -0.21
N VAL A 647 12.71 24.89 -0.36
CA VAL A 647 13.90 25.49 0.29
C VAL A 647 14.08 26.96 -0.07
N GLU A 648 13.97 27.34 -1.35
CA GLU A 648 14.03 28.76 -1.77
C GLU A 648 12.97 29.60 -1.02
N PHE A 649 11.73 29.11 -1.00
CA PHE A 649 10.63 29.82 -0.33
C PHE A 649 10.85 29.90 1.18
N ILE A 650 11.22 28.81 1.85
CA ILE A 650 11.43 28.78 3.29
C ILE A 650 12.57 29.73 3.67
N LYS A 651 13.71 29.68 2.98
CA LYS A 651 14.86 30.58 3.24
C LYS A 651 14.47 32.08 3.14
N ALA A 652 13.58 32.41 2.21
CA ALA A 652 13.16 33.80 2.01
C ALA A 652 12.15 34.29 3.07
N ASN A 653 11.45 33.38 3.76
CA ASN A 653 10.33 33.73 4.63
C ASN A 653 10.51 33.32 6.11
N ILE A 654 11.53 32.51 6.45
CA ILE A 654 11.80 32.15 7.84
C ILE A 654 12.26 33.38 8.66
N ARG A 655 11.67 33.57 9.85
CA ARG A 655 11.91 34.72 10.71
C ARG A 655 12.35 34.26 12.10
N LEU A 656 13.63 34.04 12.29
CA LEU A 656 14.18 33.49 13.52
C LEU A 656 14.24 34.49 14.68
N ASP A 657 14.36 35.81 14.36
CA ASP A 657 14.58 36.86 15.37
C ASP A 657 13.32 37.55 15.85
N SER A 658 12.20 37.46 15.09
CA SER A 658 11.02 38.28 15.31
C SER A 658 9.72 37.51 15.55
N ALA A 659 9.71 36.18 15.49
CA ALA A 659 8.51 35.40 15.65
C ALA A 659 8.75 34.16 16.53
N GLU A 660 7.77 33.77 17.34
CA GLU A 660 7.77 32.52 18.10
C GLU A 660 7.32 31.31 17.23
N LYS A 661 6.51 31.58 16.21
CA LYS A 661 5.98 30.57 15.25
C LYS A 661 5.96 31.14 13.83
N ALA A 662 6.10 30.26 12.86
CA ALA A 662 5.85 30.58 11.46
C ALA A 662 4.40 31.02 11.22
N SER A 663 4.19 31.90 10.24
CA SER A 663 2.82 32.30 9.87
C SER A 663 2.08 31.13 9.22
N VAL A 664 0.78 30.99 9.52
CA VAL A 664 -0.08 29.99 8.89
C VAL A 664 -0.13 30.16 7.36
N ALA A 665 0.00 31.41 6.88
CA ALA A 665 0.00 31.72 5.46
C ALA A 665 1.27 31.15 4.77
N ASP A 666 2.44 31.32 5.38
CA ASP A 666 3.70 30.80 4.84
C ASP A 666 3.72 29.27 4.86
N SER A 667 3.27 28.63 5.95
CA SER A 667 3.14 27.17 6.03
C SER A 667 2.20 26.62 4.96
N LYS A 668 1.02 27.24 4.74
CA LYS A 668 0.12 26.85 3.65
C LYS A 668 0.74 27.04 2.26
N LYS A 669 1.60 28.04 2.09
CA LYS A 669 2.29 28.27 0.81
C LYS A 669 3.33 27.17 0.53
N VAL A 670 4.05 26.70 1.54
CA VAL A 670 4.94 25.53 1.40
C VAL A 670 4.13 24.31 0.99
N VAL A 671 3.00 24.01 1.66
CA VAL A 671 2.07 22.92 1.29
C VAL A 671 1.60 23.04 -0.15
N GLU A 672 1.27 24.25 -0.62
CA GLU A 672 0.87 24.50 -2.02
C GLU A 672 2.00 24.17 -3.01
N ILE A 673 3.24 24.57 -2.71
CA ILE A 673 4.43 24.24 -3.52
C ILE A 673 4.61 22.73 -3.59
N CYS A 674 4.63 22.04 -2.44
CA CYS A 674 4.75 20.59 -2.38
C CYS A 674 3.66 19.89 -3.19
N THR A 675 2.39 20.32 -3.05
CA THR A 675 1.25 19.77 -3.80
C THR A 675 1.42 19.93 -5.31
N GLN A 676 1.86 21.14 -5.76
CA GLN A 676 2.00 21.45 -7.18
C GLN A 676 3.07 20.55 -7.86
N TYR A 677 4.22 20.36 -7.20
CA TYR A 677 5.29 19.53 -7.75
C TYR A 677 4.98 18.05 -7.65
N ALA A 678 4.33 17.60 -6.56
CA ALA A 678 3.83 16.24 -6.43
C ALA A 678 2.85 15.87 -7.54
N GLN A 679 1.91 16.76 -7.87
CA GLN A 679 0.95 16.53 -8.96
C GLN A 679 1.63 16.48 -10.33
N ARG A 680 2.57 17.38 -10.62
CA ARG A 680 3.32 17.36 -11.88
C ARG A 680 4.14 16.07 -12.03
N GLY A 681 4.82 15.64 -10.97
CA GLY A 681 5.58 14.39 -10.94
C GLY A 681 4.68 13.19 -11.17
N MET A 682 3.60 13.07 -10.39
CA MET A 682 2.63 11.99 -10.49
C MET A 682 2.00 11.90 -11.89
N PHE A 683 1.56 13.01 -12.44
CA PHE A 683 0.94 13.06 -13.77
C PHE A 683 1.89 12.58 -14.87
N ASN A 684 3.15 13.05 -14.87
CA ASN A 684 4.14 12.60 -15.85
C ASN A 684 4.45 11.11 -15.70
N ILE A 685 4.65 10.64 -14.47
CA ILE A 685 4.98 9.24 -14.18
C ILE A 685 3.81 8.34 -14.57
N PHE A 686 2.60 8.65 -14.11
CA PHE A 686 1.43 7.82 -14.36
C PHE A 686 1.11 7.70 -15.85
N LEU A 687 1.10 8.81 -16.59
CA LEU A 687 0.82 8.78 -18.03
C LEU A 687 1.93 8.09 -18.83
N THR A 688 3.20 8.17 -18.38
CA THR A 688 4.25 7.38 -19.01
C THR A 688 3.97 5.88 -18.83
N VAL A 689 3.65 5.42 -17.61
CA VAL A 689 3.34 4.01 -17.33
C VAL A 689 2.11 3.56 -18.10
N PHE A 690 1.04 4.37 -18.11
CA PHE A 690 -0.19 4.09 -18.84
C PHE A 690 0.06 3.90 -20.34
N PHE A 691 0.69 4.87 -21.00
CA PHE A 691 0.94 4.81 -22.43
C PHE A 691 2.01 3.78 -22.82
N SER A 692 3.03 3.56 -21.99
CA SER A 692 4.02 2.49 -22.25
C SER A 692 3.40 1.10 -22.12
N THR A 693 2.50 0.89 -21.15
CA THR A 693 1.75 -0.37 -21.01
C THR A 693 0.92 -0.66 -22.26
N LEU A 694 0.17 0.33 -22.77
CA LEU A 694 -0.54 0.20 -24.03
C LEU A 694 0.41 -0.04 -25.20
N ALA A 695 1.47 0.77 -25.33
CA ALA A 695 2.43 0.65 -26.42
C ALA A 695 3.02 -0.77 -26.53
N PHE A 696 3.46 -1.32 -25.41
CA PHE A 696 4.10 -2.63 -25.36
C PHE A 696 3.11 -3.78 -25.52
N ALA A 697 1.90 -3.68 -25.00
CA ALA A 697 0.84 -4.66 -25.23
C ALA A 697 0.44 -4.71 -26.73
N PHE A 698 0.31 -3.54 -27.37
CA PHE A 698 -0.02 -3.44 -28.81
C PHE A 698 1.15 -3.77 -29.75
N LEU A 699 2.39 -3.71 -29.27
CA LEU A 699 3.56 -4.07 -30.05
C LEU A 699 3.61 -5.58 -30.32
N GLU A 700 3.60 -6.39 -29.25
CA GLU A 700 3.61 -7.85 -29.32
C GLU A 700 3.33 -8.47 -27.94
N ALA A 701 2.44 -9.48 -27.89
CA ALA A 701 1.96 -10.06 -26.63
C ALA A 701 3.07 -10.72 -25.77
N TYR A 702 4.02 -11.42 -26.37
CA TYR A 702 5.11 -12.09 -25.65
C TYR A 702 6.22 -11.12 -25.24
N PHE A 703 6.46 -10.07 -26.02
CA PHE A 703 7.24 -8.91 -25.57
C PHE A 703 6.65 -8.35 -24.28
N PHE A 704 5.33 -8.18 -24.26
CA PHE A 704 4.63 -7.64 -23.11
C PHE A 704 4.73 -8.55 -21.87
N ILE A 705 4.65 -9.86 -22.04
CA ILE A 705 4.89 -10.81 -20.92
C ILE A 705 6.30 -10.65 -20.36
N GLY A 706 7.32 -10.59 -21.21
CA GLY A 706 8.71 -10.34 -20.78
C GLY A 706 8.84 -9.02 -20.02
N TYR A 707 8.18 -7.97 -20.50
CA TYR A 707 8.12 -6.67 -19.84
C TYR A 707 7.50 -6.74 -18.44
N LEU A 708 6.36 -7.42 -18.26
CA LEU A 708 5.69 -7.58 -16.98
C LEU A 708 6.54 -8.38 -15.97
N ILE A 709 7.13 -9.50 -16.40
CA ILE A 709 8.03 -10.30 -15.55
C ILE A 709 9.20 -9.44 -15.07
N SER A 710 9.79 -8.69 -15.98
CA SER A 710 10.95 -7.85 -15.68
C SER A 710 10.60 -6.71 -14.73
N ILE A 711 9.47 -6.01 -14.93
CA ILE A 711 8.99 -4.98 -13.98
C ILE A 711 8.84 -5.57 -12.59
N ALA A 712 8.25 -6.75 -12.45
CA ALA A 712 8.05 -7.39 -11.16
C ALA A 712 9.40 -7.71 -10.48
N LEU A 713 10.33 -8.31 -11.19
CA LEU A 713 11.64 -8.73 -10.64
C LEU A 713 12.56 -7.54 -10.33
N PHE A 714 12.77 -6.63 -11.29
CA PHE A 714 13.61 -5.45 -11.07
C PHE A 714 12.97 -4.51 -10.04
N GLY A 715 11.64 -4.36 -10.08
CA GLY A 715 10.90 -3.57 -9.11
C GLY A 715 11.05 -4.10 -7.68
N LEU A 716 11.02 -5.44 -7.49
CA LEU A 716 11.25 -6.06 -6.18
C LEU A 716 12.60 -5.69 -5.59
N TYR A 717 13.68 -5.97 -6.32
CA TYR A 717 15.03 -5.75 -5.81
C TYR A 717 15.34 -4.26 -5.63
N GLN A 718 14.91 -3.44 -6.59
CA GLN A 718 15.11 -1.98 -6.50
C GLN A 718 14.35 -1.39 -5.31
N ALA A 719 13.11 -1.81 -5.08
CA ALA A 719 12.31 -1.33 -3.96
C ALA A 719 12.88 -1.76 -2.60
N ILE A 720 13.32 -3.03 -2.44
CA ILE A 720 13.96 -3.51 -1.20
C ILE A 720 15.27 -2.76 -0.94
N PHE A 721 16.12 -2.63 -1.96
CA PHE A 721 17.38 -1.88 -1.85
C PHE A 721 17.13 -0.46 -1.35
N MET A 722 16.23 0.26 -2.01
CA MET A 722 15.95 1.67 -1.70
C MET A 722 15.29 1.85 -0.34
N ALA A 723 14.32 0.99 0.02
CA ALA A 723 13.65 1.05 1.31
C ALA A 723 14.64 0.84 2.47
N ASN A 724 15.52 -0.14 2.35
CA ASN A 724 16.41 -0.52 3.44
C ASN A 724 17.68 0.35 3.51
N ALA A 725 18.20 0.85 2.37
CA ALA A 725 19.24 1.86 2.39
C ALA A 725 18.74 3.14 3.08
N GLY A 726 17.55 3.63 2.68
CA GLY A 726 16.92 4.79 3.31
C GLY A 726 16.66 4.60 4.81
N GLY A 727 16.13 3.42 5.19
CA GLY A 727 15.92 3.09 6.61
C GLY A 727 17.22 3.01 7.43
N ALA A 728 18.33 2.58 6.84
CA ALA A 728 19.61 2.55 7.51
C ALA A 728 20.17 3.97 7.75
N TRP A 729 20.02 4.89 6.77
CA TRP A 729 20.43 6.29 6.93
C TRP A 729 19.58 7.02 7.97
N ASP A 730 18.28 6.86 7.93
CA ASP A 730 17.34 7.49 8.87
C ASP A 730 17.63 7.05 10.30
N ASN A 731 17.75 5.76 10.55
CA ASN A 731 18.06 5.25 11.88
C ASN A 731 19.51 5.55 12.32
N ALA A 732 20.45 5.77 11.40
CA ALA A 732 21.76 6.31 11.75
C ALA A 732 21.68 7.76 12.28
N LYS A 733 20.80 8.61 11.67
CA LYS A 733 20.47 9.94 12.20
C LYS A 733 19.87 9.84 13.61
N LYS A 734 18.88 8.96 13.81
CA LYS A 734 18.24 8.74 15.12
C LYS A 734 19.24 8.27 16.21
N ILE A 735 20.21 7.40 15.90
CA ILE A 735 21.29 7.03 16.85
C ILE A 735 22.09 8.28 17.27
N VAL A 736 22.47 9.12 16.31
CA VAL A 736 23.27 10.34 16.61
C VAL A 736 22.46 11.33 17.45
N GLU A 737 21.18 11.46 17.19
CA GLU A 737 20.29 12.38 17.90
C GLU A 737 19.91 11.90 19.31
N VAL A 738 19.51 10.62 19.44
CA VAL A 738 18.90 10.06 20.66
C VAL A 738 19.95 9.40 21.56
N GLU A 739 20.74 8.45 21.02
CA GLU A 739 21.69 7.69 21.83
C GLU A 739 22.95 8.49 22.11
N LEU A 740 23.53 9.14 21.09
CA LEU A 740 24.77 9.91 21.23
C LEU A 740 24.54 11.34 21.71
N LYS A 741 23.32 11.84 21.65
CA LYS A 741 22.89 13.22 21.97
C LYS A 741 23.79 14.26 21.32
N ALA A 742 24.17 14.04 20.06
CA ALA A 742 25.14 14.83 19.30
C ALA A 742 24.48 15.77 18.26
N LYS A 743 23.25 16.22 18.52
CA LYS A 743 22.54 17.20 17.66
C LYS A 743 23.38 18.47 17.47
N GLY A 744 23.41 19.03 16.26
CA GLY A 744 24.17 20.25 15.92
C GLY A 744 25.67 20.05 15.70
N THR A 745 26.19 18.82 15.77
CA THR A 745 27.60 18.49 15.48
C THR A 745 27.84 18.20 14.00
N PRO A 746 29.11 18.21 13.51
CA PRO A 746 29.44 17.76 12.15
C PRO A 746 28.98 16.31 11.85
N LEU A 747 28.99 15.43 12.87
CA LEU A 747 28.48 14.06 12.74
C LEU A 747 26.96 14.08 12.46
N HIS A 748 26.21 14.88 13.19
CA HIS A 748 24.78 15.05 12.94
C HIS A 748 24.51 15.59 11.53
N ALA A 749 25.22 16.64 11.11
CA ALA A 749 25.09 17.16 9.75
C ALA A 749 25.35 16.10 8.66
N ALA A 750 26.35 15.23 8.87
CA ALA A 750 26.65 14.13 7.95
C ALA A 750 25.51 13.09 7.88
N THR A 751 24.88 12.76 9.02
CA THR A 751 23.75 11.81 9.05
C THR A 751 22.47 12.41 8.50
N VAL A 752 22.21 13.71 8.66
CA VAL A 752 21.10 14.44 8.00
C VAL A 752 21.26 14.40 6.47
N VAL A 753 22.48 14.55 5.94
CA VAL A 753 22.73 14.42 4.49
C VAL A 753 22.38 13.01 4.00
N GLY A 754 22.75 11.96 4.75
CA GLY A 754 22.41 10.58 4.41
C GLY A 754 20.90 10.34 4.39
N ASP A 755 20.20 10.83 5.38
CA ASP A 755 18.74 10.74 5.47
C ASP A 755 18.06 11.49 4.31
N THR A 756 18.50 12.72 4.01
CA THR A 756 18.03 13.50 2.83
C THR A 756 18.20 12.73 1.51
N VAL A 757 19.29 11.96 1.33
CA VAL A 757 19.50 11.08 0.16
C VAL A 757 18.56 9.87 0.22
N GLY A 758 18.34 9.32 1.42
CA GLY A 758 17.48 8.17 1.67
C GLY A 758 15.99 8.42 1.47
N ASP A 759 15.54 9.63 1.72
CA ASP A 759 14.13 10.03 1.69
C ASP A 759 13.42 9.74 0.36
N PRO A 760 13.88 10.23 -0.80
CA PRO A 760 13.25 9.88 -2.08
C PRO A 760 13.38 8.39 -2.38
N PHE A 761 14.30 7.66 -1.75
CA PHE A 761 14.46 6.23 -1.92
C PHE A 761 13.43 5.46 -1.09
N LYS A 762 13.40 5.65 0.24
CA LYS A 762 12.57 4.85 1.16
C LYS A 762 11.08 5.16 1.09
N ASP A 763 10.71 6.43 0.86
CA ASP A 763 9.33 6.92 1.03
C ASP A 763 8.68 7.43 -0.26
N THR A 764 9.43 7.53 -1.38
CA THR A 764 8.87 7.89 -2.69
C THR A 764 8.99 6.73 -3.66
N SER A 765 10.21 6.41 -4.12
CA SER A 765 10.43 5.47 -5.22
C SER A 765 10.13 4.03 -4.82
N SER A 766 10.66 3.56 -3.67
CA SER A 766 10.50 2.16 -3.24
C SER A 766 9.03 1.79 -3.04
N VAL A 767 8.29 2.66 -2.39
CA VAL A 767 6.90 2.40 -2.01
C VAL A 767 5.92 2.57 -3.18
N ALA A 768 6.20 3.50 -4.10
CA ALA A 768 5.36 3.68 -5.28
C ALA A 768 5.57 2.59 -6.34
N MET A 769 6.65 1.80 -6.27
CA MET A 769 6.83 0.61 -7.12
C MET A 769 5.76 -0.45 -6.89
N ASN A 770 5.30 -0.63 -5.65
CA ASN A 770 4.27 -1.62 -5.33
C ASN A 770 2.98 -1.40 -6.15
N PRO A 771 2.26 -0.26 -6.06
CA PRO A 771 1.07 -0.05 -6.87
C PRO A 771 1.37 0.08 -8.38
N ILE A 772 2.56 0.52 -8.79
CA ILE A 772 2.94 0.56 -10.21
C ILE A 772 3.03 -0.85 -10.80
N ILE A 773 3.64 -1.81 -10.11
CA ILE A 773 3.72 -3.20 -10.55
C ILE A 773 2.30 -3.77 -10.70
N LYS A 774 1.44 -3.57 -9.71
CA LYS A 774 0.06 -4.06 -9.73
C LYS A 774 -0.79 -3.40 -10.82
N PHE A 775 -0.73 -2.07 -10.93
CA PHE A 775 -1.43 -1.32 -11.97
C PHE A 775 -1.00 -1.78 -13.37
N THR A 776 0.31 -1.88 -13.61
CA THR A 776 0.83 -2.30 -14.92
C THR A 776 0.37 -3.72 -15.27
N THR A 777 0.28 -4.62 -14.28
CA THR A 777 -0.15 -6.01 -14.50
C THR A 777 -1.65 -6.10 -14.72
N LEU A 778 -2.47 -5.44 -13.90
CA LEU A 778 -3.93 -5.46 -14.01
C LEU A 778 -4.45 -4.72 -15.24
N PHE A 779 -3.98 -3.49 -15.44
CA PHE A 779 -4.31 -2.73 -16.65
C PHE A 779 -3.71 -3.39 -17.88
N GLY A 780 -2.53 -4.02 -17.73
CA GLY A 780 -1.86 -4.80 -18.76
C GLY A 780 -2.67 -5.99 -19.24
N LEU A 781 -3.41 -6.66 -18.36
CA LEU A 781 -4.35 -7.71 -18.73
C LEU A 781 -5.41 -7.20 -19.71
N LEU A 782 -6.05 -6.08 -19.40
CA LEU A 782 -7.01 -5.44 -20.30
C LEU A 782 -6.35 -4.98 -21.60
N ALA A 783 -5.14 -4.39 -21.51
CA ALA A 783 -4.42 -3.86 -22.66
C ALA A 783 -3.99 -4.96 -23.65
N VAL A 784 -3.51 -6.11 -23.16
CA VAL A 784 -3.09 -7.22 -24.03
C VAL A 784 -4.31 -7.92 -24.65
N SER A 785 -5.40 -8.10 -23.90
CA SER A 785 -6.65 -8.66 -24.43
C SER A 785 -7.22 -7.77 -25.54
N LEU A 786 -7.21 -6.45 -25.31
CA LEU A 786 -7.59 -5.45 -26.31
C LEU A 786 -6.70 -5.52 -27.56
N ALA A 787 -5.37 -5.60 -27.38
CA ALA A 787 -4.41 -5.62 -28.47
C ALA A 787 -4.55 -6.89 -29.34
N VAL A 788 -4.67 -8.06 -28.70
CA VAL A 788 -4.84 -9.35 -29.40
C VAL A 788 -6.16 -9.36 -30.18
N ARG A 789 -7.25 -8.92 -29.58
CA ARG A 789 -8.56 -8.85 -30.24
C ARG A 789 -8.52 -7.92 -31.45
N LEU A 790 -7.98 -6.72 -31.29
CA LEU A 790 -7.87 -5.75 -32.36
C LEU A 790 -6.96 -6.24 -33.50
N GLN A 791 -5.89 -6.97 -33.16
CA GLN A 791 -4.99 -7.57 -34.15
C GLN A 791 -5.70 -8.62 -35.00
N VAL A 792 -6.61 -9.42 -34.39
CA VAL A 792 -7.41 -10.41 -35.12
C VAL A 792 -8.45 -9.72 -36.03
N GLU A 793 -9.13 -8.67 -35.53
CA GLU A 793 -10.21 -8.02 -36.29
C GLU A 793 -9.72 -7.04 -37.36
N GLN A 794 -8.67 -6.25 -37.07
CA GLN A 794 -8.19 -5.13 -37.91
C GLN A 794 -6.80 -5.38 -38.52
N GLY A 795 -6.15 -6.46 -38.13
CA GLY A 795 -4.84 -6.85 -38.59
C GLY A 795 -3.66 -6.24 -37.84
N PRO A 796 -2.43 -6.81 -38.01
CA PRO A 796 -1.26 -6.43 -37.22
C PRO A 796 -0.72 -5.02 -37.52
N LEU A 797 -1.04 -4.45 -38.68
CA LEU A 797 -0.56 -3.10 -39.03
C LEU A 797 -1.22 -2.02 -38.18
N VAL A 798 -2.54 -2.17 -37.88
CA VAL A 798 -3.30 -1.24 -37.04
C VAL A 798 -2.77 -1.32 -35.59
N SER A 799 -2.57 -2.53 -35.07
CA SER A 799 -2.01 -2.73 -33.72
C SER A 799 -0.63 -2.06 -33.58
N ARG A 800 0.29 -2.31 -34.50
CA ARG A 800 1.64 -1.71 -34.51
C ARG A 800 1.61 -0.19 -34.70
N GLY A 801 0.67 0.33 -35.51
CA GLY A 801 0.46 1.77 -35.67
C GLY A 801 0.05 2.44 -34.34
N LEU A 802 -0.90 1.83 -33.62
CA LEU A 802 -1.31 2.29 -32.31
C LEU A 802 -0.17 2.16 -31.26
N ALA A 803 0.61 1.07 -31.29
CA ALA A 803 1.79 0.92 -30.46
C ALA A 803 2.78 2.08 -30.64
N ALA A 804 3.05 2.47 -31.89
CA ALA A 804 3.94 3.61 -32.19
C ALA A 804 3.39 4.95 -31.67
N VAL A 805 2.07 5.17 -31.79
CA VAL A 805 1.41 6.38 -31.26
C VAL A 805 1.50 6.42 -29.72
N PHE A 806 1.14 5.33 -29.04
CA PHE A 806 1.23 5.25 -27.58
C PHE A 806 2.68 5.38 -27.08
N PHE A 807 3.63 4.76 -27.77
CA PHE A 807 5.05 4.92 -27.47
C PHE A 807 5.50 6.39 -27.60
N GLY A 808 5.10 7.06 -28.68
CA GLY A 808 5.40 8.49 -28.88
C GLY A 808 4.82 9.36 -27.75
N LEU A 809 3.57 9.10 -27.34
CA LEU A 809 2.96 9.79 -26.20
C LEU A 809 3.72 9.49 -24.88
N SER A 810 4.08 8.24 -24.64
CA SER A 810 4.91 7.88 -23.48
C SER A 810 6.23 8.65 -23.46
N MET A 811 6.94 8.74 -24.60
CA MET A 811 8.21 9.46 -24.71
C MET A 811 8.10 10.96 -24.44
N ILE A 812 6.95 11.59 -24.74
CA ILE A 812 6.69 13.00 -24.36
C ILE A 812 6.70 13.14 -22.82
N PHE A 813 6.04 12.23 -22.10
CA PHE A 813 6.01 12.27 -20.64
C PHE A 813 7.32 11.83 -20.00
N VAL A 814 8.07 10.89 -20.61
CA VAL A 814 9.46 10.57 -20.22
C VAL A 814 10.33 11.82 -20.32
N TRP A 815 10.28 12.53 -21.44
CA TRP A 815 11.04 13.77 -21.61
C TRP A 815 10.64 14.84 -20.58
N ARG A 816 9.35 15.02 -20.35
CA ARG A 816 8.83 15.98 -19.35
C ARG A 816 9.27 15.64 -17.93
N SER A 817 9.32 14.35 -17.56
CA SER A 817 9.71 13.92 -16.21
C SER A 817 11.17 14.28 -15.87
N PHE A 818 12.07 14.29 -16.85
CA PHE A 818 13.46 14.69 -16.67
C PHE A 818 13.70 16.17 -17.00
N TYR A 819 13.50 16.54 -18.25
CA TYR A 819 13.90 17.86 -18.76
C TYR A 819 12.90 18.98 -18.39
N GLY A 820 11.62 18.64 -18.26
CA GLY A 820 10.57 19.58 -17.82
C GLY A 820 10.54 19.81 -16.31
N MET A 821 11.27 19.01 -15.54
CA MET A 821 11.36 19.05 -14.07
C MET A 821 12.77 19.44 -13.58
N ARG A 822 13.63 19.99 -14.41
CA ARG A 822 14.96 20.44 -13.98
C ARG A 822 14.88 21.70 -13.10
N ILE A 823 15.74 21.77 -12.11
CA ILE A 823 16.08 23.01 -11.43
C ILE A 823 16.62 23.93 -12.52
N GLY A 824 15.90 25.00 -12.82
CA GLY A 824 16.31 25.93 -13.85
C GLY A 824 17.73 26.40 -13.58
N SER A 825 18.60 26.37 -14.59
CA SER A 825 19.92 26.96 -14.50
C SER A 825 19.76 28.48 -14.34
N GLY A 826 19.47 28.90 -13.09
CA GLY A 826 19.76 30.24 -12.68
C GLY A 826 21.25 30.42 -12.99
N ARG A 827 21.62 31.45 -13.75
CA ARG A 827 22.97 31.76 -14.14
C ARG A 827 23.90 31.55 -12.95
N VAL A 828 24.76 30.51 -13.02
CA VAL A 828 25.93 30.37 -12.17
C VAL A 828 26.83 31.57 -12.46
#